data_72901f523b4244eb1cd6878598181483
#
_entry.id   72901f523b4244eb1cd6878598181483
#
_cell.length_a   1.000
_cell.length_b   1.000
_cell.length_c   1.000
_cell.angle_alpha   90.00
_cell.angle_beta   90.00
_cell.angle_gamma   90.00
#
_symmetry.space_group_name_H-M   'P 1'
#
loop_
_entity.id
_entity.type
_entity.pdbx_description
1 polymer ?
#
loop_
_entity_poly.entity_id
_entity_poly.type
_entity_poly.pdbx_seq_one_letter_code
_entity_poly.pdbx_strand_id
1 'polypeptide(L)'
;MKQLLRLFYNNQSNIYKALLFAFSTLFIVYLIPINNQFNYDFTKGDTWGYESLYAPFDFAIIKRQSEIEAEKLRLRKEAIVYFDADNSVAEKVQAAYAQNFKNYFPFRESSSRYKRYFNYGADLLTLFYDRGVLPVNYSHQGEQTAAIIKGRSETDLPFSSLVNLNQLTSYLNLTLEKEFKEYDKAFYQLFFDILEPNLTYNSTFSEQSLLEVYAKISATRDLVRKGDQIILSNELIDDAKWDKLNSLKQQFSSENLTANNLVWILFGYAIIIMLLLLILFLFIFQYRPQVYENNTAVTFILFNLLFMAGISISLVKFDATYLYALPICIFPLITKAFFDPRLGLFVHVLSVLLIGFIAPNSFEYVVLQTLAGIVTILSAAELYKRANLFISVFQITLVYVLGYFSFYIIRNGSLTDINYTFFGLFFINGLLTLFVQPLIYFYEKVFNLVSDVSLLELSDTNSGVFKELSNKAPGTFHHSLQVANLAEAAASAIDANVLLTRVGALYHDIGKVNKPTFFSENQRGSVSPHDDLSPKESAKIIIDHVIDGIELAKKNNLPDRVIDFIRTHHGTSKVYYFYKKQQELSKEVDVKDFTYQGPKPFSKETAIVMMADGVEAASKSLKEPSYDSLASFINKIIDQQMEDKQFINANITLAEIETVKKVLLNKLVNVYHLRIEYPE
;
A
#
# COMPACT_ATOMS: atom_id res chain seq x y z
N MET A 1 -32.41 33.26 1.50
CA MET A 1 -32.46 31.85 1.92
C MET A 1 -32.95 30.93 0.79
N LYS A 2 -34.13 31.13 0.17
CA LYS A 2 -34.64 30.29 -0.94
C LYS A 2 -33.72 30.26 -2.18
N GLN A 3 -33.09 31.37 -2.58
CA GLN A 3 -32.12 31.38 -3.71
C GLN A 3 -30.81 30.64 -3.40
N LEU A 4 -30.30 30.75 -2.18
CA LEU A 4 -29.13 29.99 -1.71
C LEU A 4 -29.42 28.49 -1.69
N LEU A 5 -30.57 28.05 -1.15
CA LEU A 5 -31.00 26.67 -1.16
C LEU A 5 -31.15 26.11 -2.58
N ARG A 6 -31.62 26.90 -3.52
CA ARG A 6 -31.77 26.52 -4.93
C ARG A 6 -30.42 26.42 -5.62
N LEU A 7 -29.46 27.29 -5.31
CA LEU A 7 -28.05 27.19 -5.76
C LEU A 7 -27.36 25.94 -5.20
N PHE A 8 -27.55 25.61 -3.93
CA PHE A 8 -27.05 24.39 -3.33
C PHE A 8 -27.66 23.15 -3.98
N TYR A 9 -28.96 23.12 -4.19
CA TYR A 9 -29.65 21.99 -4.82
C TYR A 9 -29.18 21.77 -6.26
N ASN A 10 -29.01 22.82 -7.06
CA ASN A 10 -28.55 22.72 -8.43
C ASN A 10 -27.06 22.34 -8.56
N ASN A 11 -26.24 22.59 -7.55
CA ASN A 11 -24.80 22.33 -7.53
C ASN A 11 -24.37 21.21 -6.58
N GLN A 12 -25.31 20.44 -6.03
CA GLN A 12 -25.00 19.42 -5.01
C GLN A 12 -23.90 18.43 -5.42
N SER A 13 -23.87 18.00 -6.69
CA SER A 13 -22.86 17.10 -7.23
C SER A 13 -21.47 17.74 -7.29
N ASN A 14 -21.36 19.01 -7.67
CA ASN A 14 -20.09 19.72 -7.69
C ASN A 14 -19.58 20.03 -6.27
N ILE A 15 -20.50 20.36 -5.36
CA ILE A 15 -20.17 20.57 -3.94
C ILE A 15 -19.67 19.27 -3.32
N TYR A 16 -20.34 18.14 -3.60
CA TYR A 16 -19.91 16.82 -3.15
C TYR A 16 -18.46 16.51 -3.61
N LYS A 17 -18.18 16.70 -4.90
CA LYS A 17 -16.84 16.47 -5.46
C LYS A 17 -15.80 17.38 -4.81
N ALA A 18 -16.10 18.67 -4.66
CA ALA A 18 -15.19 19.61 -4.02
C ALA A 18 -14.87 19.21 -2.56
N LEU A 19 -15.89 18.81 -1.78
CA LEU A 19 -15.70 18.32 -0.42
C LEU A 19 -14.88 17.02 -0.40
N LEU A 20 -15.12 16.10 -1.33
CA LEU A 20 -14.40 14.86 -1.44
C LEU A 20 -12.91 15.09 -1.77
N PHE A 21 -12.58 16.01 -2.68
CA PHE A 21 -11.20 16.40 -2.98
C PHE A 21 -10.52 17.11 -1.81
N ALA A 22 -11.23 18.01 -1.13
CA ALA A 22 -10.71 18.67 0.08
C ALA A 22 -10.44 17.66 1.21
N PHE A 23 -11.38 16.73 1.45
CA PHE A 23 -11.22 15.66 2.41
C PHE A 23 -10.00 14.78 2.04
N SER A 24 -9.87 14.40 0.77
CA SER A 24 -8.74 13.58 0.30
C SER A 24 -7.40 14.27 0.54
N THR A 25 -7.31 15.58 0.26
CA THR A 25 -6.10 16.36 0.54
C THR A 25 -5.76 16.34 2.02
N LEU A 26 -6.73 16.69 2.88
CA LEU A 26 -6.52 16.73 4.33
C LEU A 26 -6.16 15.36 4.91
N PHE A 27 -6.81 14.30 4.43
CA PHE A 27 -6.57 12.93 4.86
C PHE A 27 -5.14 12.47 4.53
N ILE A 28 -4.66 12.72 3.30
CA ILE A 28 -3.30 12.35 2.90
C ILE A 28 -2.29 13.15 3.73
N VAL A 29 -2.48 14.48 3.87
CA VAL A 29 -1.60 15.34 4.69
C VAL A 29 -1.52 14.85 6.13
N TYR A 30 -2.65 14.46 6.72
CA TYR A 30 -2.69 13.91 8.07
C TYR A 30 -1.91 12.61 8.23
N LEU A 31 -1.93 11.75 7.21
CA LEU A 31 -1.25 10.46 7.23
C LEU A 31 0.25 10.56 7.01
N ILE A 32 0.74 11.57 6.25
CA ILE A 32 2.16 11.69 5.90
C ILE A 32 3.02 11.65 7.17
N PRO A 33 4.05 10.79 7.20
CA PRO A 33 4.99 10.78 8.31
C PRO A 33 5.75 12.13 8.34
N ILE A 34 5.51 12.90 9.40
CA ILE A 34 6.18 14.17 9.63
C ILE A 34 7.54 13.91 10.27
N ASN A 35 8.25 12.95 9.77
CA ASN A 35 9.65 12.84 10.11
C ASN A 35 10.38 13.71 9.09
N ASN A 36 11.11 14.71 9.57
CA ASN A 36 12.10 15.40 8.75
C ASN A 36 13.00 14.31 8.17
N GLN A 37 12.74 13.94 6.93
CA GLN A 37 13.54 12.94 6.26
C GLN A 37 14.89 13.59 5.98
N PHE A 38 15.92 13.00 6.53
CA PHE A 38 17.26 13.21 6.03
C PHE A 38 17.24 12.71 4.59
N ASN A 39 17.20 13.65 3.65
CA ASN A 39 16.92 13.41 2.22
C ASN A 39 18.04 12.68 1.47
N TYR A 40 19.05 12.23 2.18
CA TYR A 40 20.20 11.54 1.61
C TYR A 40 20.17 10.08 2.01
N ASP A 41 20.23 9.19 1.02
CA ASP A 41 20.45 7.78 1.25
C ASP A 41 21.92 7.46 1.07
N PHE A 42 22.50 6.78 2.05
CA PHE A 42 23.92 6.49 2.07
C PHE A 42 24.21 5.17 2.77
N THR A 43 25.19 4.47 2.24
CA THR A 43 25.76 3.24 2.81
C THR A 43 27.25 3.42 3.00
N LYS A 44 27.80 2.78 4.01
CA LYS A 44 29.23 2.78 4.27
C LYS A 44 29.95 2.07 3.12
N GLY A 45 31.00 2.69 2.59
CA GLY A 45 31.79 2.17 1.47
C GLY A 45 31.32 2.66 0.11
N ASP A 46 30.14 3.29 0.01
CA ASP A 46 29.64 3.90 -1.23
C ASP A 46 30.24 5.29 -1.45
N THR A 47 30.14 5.75 -2.68
CA THR A 47 30.51 7.12 -3.06
C THR A 47 29.32 8.07 -2.81
N TRP A 48 29.56 9.24 -2.20
CA TRP A 48 28.51 10.23 -1.98
C TRP A 48 28.01 10.82 -3.30
N GLY A 49 26.83 10.39 -3.73
CA GLY A 49 26.24 10.76 -5.01
C GLY A 49 25.47 12.09 -5.04
N TYR A 50 25.61 12.92 -4.01
CA TYR A 50 24.90 14.20 -3.88
C TYR A 50 25.88 15.37 -3.88
N GLU A 51 25.36 16.60 -3.80
CA GLU A 51 26.17 17.79 -3.58
C GLU A 51 26.92 17.73 -2.24
N SER A 52 28.01 18.52 -2.12
CA SER A 52 28.77 18.59 -0.87
C SER A 52 27.88 18.97 0.30
N LEU A 53 27.93 18.19 1.38
CA LEU A 53 27.09 18.37 2.56
C LEU A 53 27.88 19.06 3.69
N TYR A 54 27.32 20.14 4.19
CA TYR A 54 27.80 20.87 5.35
C TYR A 54 26.79 20.76 6.49
N ALA A 55 27.24 20.84 7.73
CA ALA A 55 26.40 20.76 8.91
C ALA A 55 25.35 21.89 8.95
N PRO A 56 24.06 21.60 8.95
CA PRO A 56 23.01 22.65 8.97
C PRO A 56 22.82 23.27 10.36
N PHE A 57 23.26 22.58 11.41
CA PHE A 57 23.23 22.98 12.83
C PHE A 57 24.36 22.28 13.60
N ASP A 58 24.59 22.67 14.84
CA ASP A 58 25.56 22.00 15.72
C ASP A 58 25.00 20.63 16.15
N PHE A 59 25.80 19.57 16.02
CA PHE A 59 25.41 18.25 16.47
C PHE A 59 26.59 17.44 16.98
N ALA A 60 26.32 16.54 17.95
CA ALA A 60 27.32 15.64 18.48
C ALA A 60 27.31 14.29 17.73
N ILE A 61 28.49 13.70 17.55
CA ILE A 61 28.63 12.39 16.91
C ILE A 61 28.24 11.32 17.92
N ILE A 62 27.28 10.45 17.57
CA ILE A 62 26.83 9.34 18.39
C ILE A 62 27.88 8.23 18.35
N LYS A 63 28.29 7.73 19.54
CA LYS A 63 29.23 6.61 19.64
C LYS A 63 28.59 5.32 19.13
N ARG A 64 29.39 4.49 18.49
CA ARG A 64 28.96 3.13 18.11
C ARG A 64 28.84 2.27 19.35
N GLN A 65 27.98 1.26 19.30
CA GLN A 65 27.81 0.30 20.42
C GLN A 65 29.13 -0.37 20.83
N SER A 66 29.99 -0.68 19.85
CA SER A 66 31.33 -1.24 20.09
C SER A 66 32.27 -0.29 20.90
N GLU A 67 32.16 1.01 20.66
CA GLU A 67 32.94 2.02 21.41
C GLU A 67 32.43 2.12 22.84
N ILE A 68 31.13 2.13 23.03
CA ILE A 68 30.49 2.14 24.37
C ILE A 68 30.90 0.89 25.16
N GLU A 69 30.87 -0.29 24.54
CA GLU A 69 31.27 -1.56 25.20
C GLU A 69 32.76 -1.59 25.54
N ALA A 70 33.62 -1.05 24.64
CA ALA A 70 35.04 -0.92 24.93
C ALA A 70 35.31 0.06 26.10
N GLU A 71 34.56 1.15 26.15
CA GLU A 71 34.66 2.13 27.24
C GLU A 71 34.14 1.56 28.56
N LYS A 72 33.02 0.80 28.54
CA LYS A 72 32.54 0.04 29.72
C LYS A 72 33.58 -0.95 30.24
N LEU A 73 34.23 -1.68 29.32
CA LEU A 73 35.28 -2.64 29.72
C LEU A 73 36.48 -1.94 30.36
N ARG A 74 36.87 -0.78 29.86
CA ARG A 74 37.95 0.03 30.43
C ARG A 74 37.54 0.55 31.79
N LEU A 75 36.37 1.18 31.91
CA LEU A 75 35.89 1.82 33.13
C LEU A 75 35.49 0.83 34.21
N ARG A 76 35.17 -0.42 33.85
CA ARG A 76 34.92 -1.50 34.82
C ARG A 76 36.08 -1.68 35.79
N LYS A 77 37.31 -1.36 35.36
CA LYS A 77 38.50 -1.43 36.21
C LYS A 77 38.57 -0.29 37.26
N GLU A 78 37.84 0.78 37.05
CA GLU A 78 37.76 1.93 37.95
C GLU A 78 36.65 1.79 39.01
N ALA A 79 35.74 0.80 38.84
CA ALA A 79 34.67 0.56 39.79
C ALA A 79 35.21 -0.01 41.09
N ILE A 80 34.72 0.52 42.22
CA ILE A 80 35.09 0.07 43.55
C ILE A 80 34.38 -1.26 43.85
N VAL A 81 35.11 -2.21 44.39
CA VAL A 81 34.58 -3.51 44.83
C VAL A 81 34.39 -3.48 46.33
N TYR A 82 33.17 -3.65 46.79
CA TYR A 82 32.80 -3.56 48.20
C TYR A 82 32.79 -4.91 48.86
N PHE A 83 33.32 -4.94 50.11
CA PHE A 83 33.33 -6.10 50.97
C PHE A 83 32.81 -5.73 52.36
N ASP A 84 31.96 -6.56 52.92
CA ASP A 84 31.56 -6.49 54.32
C ASP A 84 32.56 -7.29 55.18
N ALA A 85 33.12 -6.67 56.23
CA ALA A 85 34.06 -7.31 57.11
C ALA A 85 33.37 -7.83 58.41
N ASP A 86 33.55 -9.11 58.70
CA ASP A 86 33.10 -9.72 59.96
C ASP A 86 34.24 -9.67 60.98
N ASN A 87 34.12 -8.82 61.97
CA ASN A 87 35.11 -8.64 63.01
C ASN A 87 35.14 -9.85 64.00
N SER A 88 34.08 -10.64 64.10
CA SER A 88 34.04 -11.84 65.02
C SER A 88 35.01 -12.93 64.57
N VAL A 89 35.30 -13.03 63.26
CA VAL A 89 36.25 -13.99 62.71
C VAL A 89 37.68 -13.67 63.16
N ALA A 90 38.08 -12.43 63.29
CA ALA A 90 39.40 -12.02 63.73
C ALA A 90 39.63 -12.47 65.22
N GLU A 91 38.64 -12.26 66.06
CA GLU A 91 38.71 -12.68 67.47
C GLU A 91 38.78 -14.20 67.59
N LYS A 92 37.99 -14.97 66.86
CA LYS A 92 37.99 -16.39 66.75
C LYS A 92 39.36 -16.96 66.38
N VAL A 93 39.95 -16.38 65.31
CA VAL A 93 41.25 -16.83 64.79
C VAL A 93 42.41 -16.44 65.74
N GLN A 94 42.36 -15.30 66.43
CA GLN A 94 43.32 -14.95 67.43
C GLN A 94 43.29 -15.95 68.59
N ALA A 95 42.10 -16.39 69.01
CA ALA A 95 41.97 -17.45 70.04
C ALA A 95 42.54 -18.79 69.56
N ALA A 96 42.24 -19.17 68.32
CA ALA A 96 42.80 -20.38 67.69
C ALA A 96 44.33 -20.32 67.57
N TYR A 97 44.86 -19.14 67.22
CA TYR A 97 46.30 -18.88 67.14
C TYR A 97 46.97 -19.18 68.53
N ALA A 98 46.41 -18.60 69.57
CA ALA A 98 46.96 -18.78 70.91
C ALA A 98 46.96 -20.24 71.35
N GLN A 99 45.93 -21.03 71.02
CA GLN A 99 45.82 -22.43 71.31
C GLN A 99 46.79 -23.33 70.51
N ASN A 100 46.95 -23.02 69.21
CA ASN A 100 47.69 -23.89 68.27
C ASN A 100 49.16 -23.55 68.15
N PHE A 101 49.60 -22.33 68.48
CA PHE A 101 50.98 -21.86 68.29
C PHE A 101 52.04 -22.85 68.78
N LYS A 102 51.90 -23.44 69.95
CA LYS A 102 52.81 -24.40 70.55
C LYS A 102 53.00 -25.70 69.76
N ASN A 103 52.01 -26.05 68.91
CA ASN A 103 52.05 -27.28 68.12
C ASN A 103 52.98 -27.15 66.90
N TYR A 104 53.24 -25.89 66.43
CA TYR A 104 54.07 -25.59 65.24
C TYR A 104 55.46 -25.07 65.59
N PHE A 105 55.63 -24.50 66.87
CA PHE A 105 56.88 -23.92 67.26
C PHE A 105 57.46 -24.68 68.46
N PRO A 106 58.70 -25.24 68.33
CA PRO A 106 59.30 -26.12 69.32
C PRO A 106 59.95 -25.36 70.52
N PHE A 107 59.37 -24.21 70.91
CA PHE A 107 59.90 -23.40 72.01
C PHE A 107 59.23 -23.73 73.35
N ARG A 108 59.99 -23.61 74.43
CA ARG A 108 59.39 -23.65 75.75
C ARG A 108 58.61 -22.38 76.03
N GLU A 109 57.37 -22.46 76.51
CA GLU A 109 56.47 -21.33 76.75
C GLU A 109 57.07 -20.23 77.62
N SER A 110 57.99 -20.60 78.57
CA SER A 110 58.69 -19.61 79.43
C SER A 110 59.86 -18.90 78.77
N SER A 111 60.27 -19.27 77.58
CA SER A 111 61.42 -18.68 76.88
C SER A 111 61.14 -17.32 76.24
N SER A 112 62.17 -16.43 76.27
CA SER A 112 62.08 -15.12 75.56
C SER A 112 61.83 -15.28 74.06
N ARG A 113 62.33 -16.43 73.48
CA ARG A 113 62.13 -16.73 72.05
C ARG A 113 60.67 -17.08 71.74
N TYR A 114 60.02 -17.83 72.60
CA TYR A 114 58.57 -18.17 72.51
C TYR A 114 57.75 -16.86 72.47
N LYS A 115 57.95 -15.99 73.46
CA LYS A 115 57.21 -14.70 73.53
C LYS A 115 57.41 -13.80 72.29
N ARG A 116 58.64 -13.76 71.80
CA ARG A 116 58.98 -12.93 70.62
C ARG A 116 58.28 -13.44 69.35
N TYR A 117 58.37 -14.73 69.01
CA TYR A 117 57.76 -15.34 67.88
C TYR A 117 56.21 -15.33 67.97
N PHE A 118 55.70 -15.55 69.19
CA PHE A 118 54.25 -15.47 69.44
C PHE A 118 53.72 -14.07 69.23
N ASN A 119 54.33 -13.06 69.77
CA ASN A 119 53.90 -11.68 69.60
C ASN A 119 54.02 -11.27 68.14
N TYR A 120 55.09 -11.60 67.45
CA TYR A 120 55.27 -11.30 66.06
C TYR A 120 54.21 -11.95 65.16
N GLY A 121 53.86 -13.17 65.38
CA GLY A 121 52.78 -13.83 64.63
C GLY A 121 51.39 -13.31 64.99
N ALA A 122 51.17 -12.87 66.23
CA ALA A 122 49.95 -12.18 66.64
C ALA A 122 49.81 -10.83 65.96
N ASP A 123 50.94 -10.08 65.83
CA ASP A 123 50.98 -8.80 65.08
C ASP A 123 50.71 -9.00 63.56
N LEU A 124 51.24 -10.11 62.98
CA LEU A 124 50.95 -10.47 61.62
C LEU A 124 49.48 -10.82 61.38
N LEU A 125 48.86 -11.55 62.32
CA LEU A 125 47.41 -11.84 62.26
C LEU A 125 46.57 -10.55 62.28
N THR A 126 46.94 -9.68 63.23
CA THR A 126 46.26 -8.36 63.30
C THR A 126 46.37 -7.60 61.93
N LEU A 127 47.60 -7.58 61.38
CA LEU A 127 47.83 -6.96 60.05
C LEU A 127 46.98 -7.62 58.95
N PHE A 128 46.82 -8.98 59.00
CA PHE A 128 46.01 -9.68 57.95
C PHE A 128 44.55 -9.33 58.11
N TYR A 129 43.98 -9.27 59.27
CA TYR A 129 42.56 -8.93 59.48
C TYR A 129 42.28 -7.42 59.34
N ASP A 130 43.28 -6.61 59.61
CA ASP A 130 43.17 -5.17 59.32
C ASP A 130 43.08 -4.90 57.77
N ARG A 131 43.83 -5.67 56.99
CA ARG A 131 43.76 -5.61 55.55
C ARG A 131 42.59 -6.38 54.94
N GLY A 132 42.12 -7.40 55.64
CA GLY A 132 41.02 -8.29 55.24
C GLY A 132 41.50 -9.53 54.51
N VAL A 133 40.90 -10.66 54.87
CA VAL A 133 41.19 -11.99 54.31
C VAL A 133 40.06 -12.42 53.40
N LEU A 134 40.39 -12.67 52.11
CA LEU A 134 39.46 -13.09 51.08
C LEU A 134 39.17 -14.60 51.12
N PRO A 135 37.96 -15.06 50.70
CA PRO A 135 37.65 -16.45 50.44
C PRO A 135 38.56 -17.08 49.36
N VAL A 136 38.87 -18.36 49.46
CA VAL A 136 39.74 -19.12 48.54
C VAL A 136 39.26 -19.04 47.08
N ASN A 137 37.94 -19.00 46.88
CA ASN A 137 37.35 -19.01 45.54
C ASN A 137 37.22 -17.62 44.88
N TYR A 138 37.72 -16.56 45.53
CA TYR A 138 37.63 -15.22 44.99
C TYR A 138 38.92 -14.89 44.23
N SER A 139 38.83 -14.88 42.88
CA SER A 139 39.90 -14.48 42.00
C SER A 139 39.63 -13.12 41.42
N HIS A 140 40.55 -12.17 41.58
CA HIS A 140 40.45 -10.84 41.02
C HIS A 140 41.47 -10.61 39.89
N GLN A 141 41.05 -9.84 38.91
CA GLN A 141 41.90 -9.39 37.82
C GLN A 141 41.96 -7.87 37.82
N GLY A 142 43.07 -7.27 38.15
CA GLY A 142 43.34 -5.86 37.89
C GLY A 142 43.69 -5.00 39.13
N GLU A 143 43.85 -3.73 38.87
CA GLU A 143 44.26 -2.67 39.79
C GLU A 143 43.07 -1.95 40.45
N GLN A 144 42.00 -2.65 40.74
CA GLN A 144 40.79 -2.05 41.34
C GLN A 144 41.01 -1.67 42.80
N THR A 145 40.22 -0.70 43.27
CA THR A 145 40.08 -0.38 44.69
C THR A 145 39.07 -1.27 45.36
N ALA A 146 39.41 -1.83 46.50
CA ALA A 146 38.50 -2.54 47.38
C ALA A 146 38.10 -1.64 48.53
N ALA A 147 36.79 -1.47 48.75
CA ALA A 147 36.23 -0.78 49.90
C ALA A 147 35.79 -1.80 50.94
N ILE A 148 36.37 -1.77 52.13
CA ILE A 148 36.02 -2.64 53.25
C ILE A 148 35.08 -1.89 54.18
N ILE A 149 33.89 -2.45 54.38
CA ILE A 149 32.87 -1.93 55.29
C ILE A 149 33.00 -2.64 56.62
N LYS A 150 33.39 -1.89 57.65
CA LYS A 150 33.46 -2.36 59.04
C LYS A 150 32.41 -1.62 59.89
N GLY A 151 31.21 -2.15 59.99
CA GLY A 151 30.11 -1.50 60.70
C GLY A 151 29.66 -0.19 60.04
N ARG A 152 30.12 0.98 60.59
CA ARG A 152 29.79 2.31 60.01
C ARG A 152 31.00 3.01 59.35
N SER A 153 32.15 2.33 59.32
CA SER A 153 33.37 2.86 58.71
C SER A 153 33.65 2.13 57.39
N GLU A 154 34.13 2.89 56.42
CA GLU A 154 34.60 2.42 55.11
C GLU A 154 36.08 2.70 54.99
N THR A 155 36.84 1.76 54.47
CA THR A 155 38.29 1.91 54.27
C THR A 155 38.64 1.44 52.87
N ASP A 156 39.17 2.33 52.06
CA ASP A 156 39.63 2.04 50.69
C ASP A 156 41.05 1.50 50.70
N LEU A 157 41.24 0.37 50.09
CA LEU A 157 42.54 -0.29 49.94
C LEU A 157 42.73 -0.75 48.50
N PRO A 158 44.00 -0.73 47.97
CA PRO A 158 44.26 -1.42 46.74
C PRO A 158 43.89 -2.90 46.87
N PHE A 159 43.17 -3.46 45.90
CA PHE A 159 42.74 -4.86 45.94
C PHE A 159 43.94 -5.84 46.16
N SER A 160 45.10 -5.48 45.59
CA SER A 160 46.38 -6.21 45.76
C SER A 160 46.89 -6.27 47.19
N SER A 161 46.41 -5.42 48.09
CA SER A 161 46.79 -5.41 49.52
C SER A 161 45.98 -6.37 50.39
N LEU A 162 44.87 -6.92 49.87
CA LEU A 162 44.04 -7.88 50.55
C LEU A 162 44.76 -9.25 50.65
N VAL A 163 44.53 -9.95 51.72
CA VAL A 163 45.16 -11.25 51.95
C VAL A 163 44.36 -12.36 51.24
N ASN A 164 44.95 -12.97 50.22
CA ASN A 164 44.34 -14.09 49.52
C ASN A 164 44.95 -15.39 50.03
N LEU A 165 44.14 -16.29 50.55
CA LEU A 165 44.59 -17.56 51.12
C LEU A 165 45.36 -18.43 50.11
N ASN A 166 45.03 -18.38 48.83
CA ASN A 166 45.76 -19.09 47.76
C ASN A 166 47.18 -18.55 47.53
N GLN A 167 47.44 -17.33 47.93
CA GLN A 167 48.75 -16.66 47.75
C GLN A 167 49.47 -16.44 49.09
N LEU A 168 49.00 -17.10 50.17
CA LEU A 168 49.50 -16.91 51.52
C LEU A 168 51.01 -17.10 51.60
N THR A 169 51.59 -18.10 50.92
CA THR A 169 53.04 -18.30 50.82
C THR A 169 53.81 -17.10 50.29
N SER A 170 53.35 -16.57 49.20
CA SER A 170 53.96 -15.40 48.57
C SER A 170 53.83 -14.18 49.47
N TYR A 171 52.67 -14.04 50.13
CA TYR A 171 52.38 -12.94 51.03
C TYR A 171 53.25 -12.96 52.25
N LEU A 172 53.42 -14.14 52.89
CA LEU A 172 54.30 -14.32 54.01
C LEU A 172 55.81 -14.09 53.69
N ASN A 173 56.25 -14.57 52.51
CA ASN A 173 57.62 -14.32 52.02
C ASN A 173 57.96 -12.85 51.85
N LEU A 174 56.99 -12.01 51.52
CA LEU A 174 57.15 -10.57 51.41
C LEU A 174 57.06 -9.84 52.77
N THR A 175 56.26 -10.37 53.69
CA THR A 175 55.92 -9.69 54.94
C THR A 175 56.84 -10.12 56.14
N LEU A 176 57.35 -11.39 56.14
CA LEU A 176 58.21 -11.90 57.17
C LEU A 176 59.56 -11.17 57.19
N GLU A 177 59.90 -10.58 58.30
CA GLU A 177 61.22 -10.02 58.53
C GLU A 177 62.31 -11.09 58.48
N LYS A 178 63.53 -10.69 58.08
CA LYS A 178 64.67 -11.61 57.88
C LYS A 178 64.94 -12.49 59.09
N GLU A 179 64.72 -12.00 60.30
CA GLU A 179 64.96 -12.66 61.55
C GLU A 179 63.99 -13.82 61.81
N PHE A 180 62.75 -13.78 61.34
CA PHE A 180 61.72 -14.79 61.55
C PHE A 180 61.65 -15.80 60.39
N LYS A 181 62.44 -15.60 59.30
CA LYS A 181 62.45 -16.53 58.17
C LYS A 181 62.94 -17.96 58.43
N GLU A 182 63.64 -18.16 59.51
CA GLU A 182 64.10 -19.51 59.97
C GLU A 182 62.88 -20.45 60.18
N TYR A 183 61.71 -19.93 60.56
CA TYR A 183 60.47 -20.65 60.80
C TYR A 183 59.34 -20.27 59.84
N ASP A 184 59.65 -19.88 58.60
CA ASP A 184 58.68 -19.50 57.60
C ASP A 184 57.63 -20.61 57.34
N LYS A 185 58.08 -21.88 57.28
CA LYS A 185 57.19 -23.04 57.08
C LYS A 185 56.27 -23.25 58.27
N ALA A 186 56.72 -22.99 59.48
CA ALA A 186 55.89 -23.12 60.68
C ALA A 186 54.81 -22.04 60.73
N PHE A 187 55.16 -20.79 60.38
CA PHE A 187 54.17 -19.70 60.21
C PHE A 187 53.18 -20.01 59.11
N TYR A 188 53.67 -20.53 57.97
CA TYR A 188 52.78 -20.87 56.83
C TYR A 188 51.78 -21.97 57.25
N GLN A 189 52.24 -23.07 57.82
CA GLN A 189 51.36 -24.17 58.23
C GLN A 189 50.37 -23.72 59.31
N LEU A 190 50.82 -22.99 60.32
CA LEU A 190 49.97 -22.48 61.40
C LEU A 190 48.90 -21.56 60.82
N PHE A 191 49.28 -20.58 59.99
CA PHE A 191 48.33 -19.62 59.39
C PHE A 191 47.40 -20.30 58.38
N PHE A 192 47.89 -21.26 57.60
CA PHE A 192 47.06 -22.02 56.66
C PHE A 192 45.95 -22.80 57.41
N ASP A 193 46.25 -23.33 58.57
CA ASP A 193 45.31 -24.14 59.35
C ASP A 193 44.27 -23.30 60.12
N ILE A 194 44.61 -22.06 60.48
CA ILE A 194 43.76 -21.25 61.35
C ILE A 194 43.07 -20.07 60.65
N LEU A 195 43.62 -19.62 59.53
CA LEU A 195 43.05 -18.41 58.81
C LEU A 195 41.70 -18.78 58.26
N GLU A 196 40.69 -17.98 58.59
CA GLU A 196 39.37 -18.01 58.05
C GLU A 196 39.13 -16.68 57.32
N PRO A 197 38.43 -16.66 56.15
CA PRO A 197 38.08 -15.44 55.47
C PRO A 197 37.09 -14.60 56.30
N ASN A 198 37.37 -13.30 56.43
CA ASN A 198 36.50 -12.36 57.14
C ASN A 198 35.82 -11.35 56.18
N LEU A 199 36.12 -11.43 54.91
CA LEU A 199 35.52 -10.55 53.92
C LEU A 199 34.45 -11.29 53.12
N THR A 200 33.25 -10.71 53.04
CA THR A 200 32.14 -11.18 52.20
C THR A 200 31.90 -10.15 51.12
N TYR A 201 31.80 -10.61 49.86
CA TYR A 201 31.53 -9.72 48.73
C TYR A 201 30.15 -9.09 48.86
N ASN A 202 30.08 -7.75 48.82
CA ASN A 202 28.84 -7.00 48.83
C ASN A 202 28.43 -6.67 47.39
N SER A 203 27.53 -7.50 46.84
CA SER A 203 27.06 -7.34 45.43
C SER A 203 26.30 -6.04 45.24
N THR A 204 25.49 -5.63 46.19
CA THR A 204 24.64 -4.43 46.07
C THR A 204 25.44 -3.17 45.90
N PHE A 205 26.41 -2.90 46.78
CA PHE A 205 27.26 -1.73 46.70
C PHE A 205 28.24 -1.78 45.52
N SER A 206 28.77 -2.97 45.20
CA SER A 206 29.68 -3.15 44.05
C SER A 206 28.98 -2.91 42.71
N GLU A 207 27.74 -3.43 42.55
CA GLU A 207 26.91 -3.19 41.34
C GLU A 207 26.51 -1.71 41.25
N GLN A 208 26.16 -1.07 42.36
CA GLN A 208 25.85 0.35 42.37
C GLN A 208 27.06 1.19 41.94
N SER A 209 28.25 0.93 42.45
CA SER A 209 29.50 1.59 42.03
C SER A 209 29.77 1.42 40.55
N LEU A 210 29.55 0.21 40.04
CA LEU A 210 29.69 -0.08 38.60
C LEU A 210 28.70 0.72 37.76
N LEU A 211 27.44 0.83 38.18
CA LEU A 211 26.41 1.60 37.52
C LEU A 211 26.75 3.11 37.55
N GLU A 212 27.26 3.62 38.65
CA GLU A 212 27.69 5.02 38.74
C GLU A 212 28.86 5.35 37.80
N VAL A 213 29.80 4.43 37.64
CA VAL A 213 30.90 4.57 36.67
C VAL A 213 30.36 4.52 35.25
N TYR A 214 29.43 3.63 34.93
CA TYR A 214 28.81 3.53 33.61
C TYR A 214 27.93 4.75 33.30
N ALA A 215 27.31 5.35 34.29
CA ALA A 215 26.51 6.57 34.10
C ALA A 215 27.34 7.78 33.63
N LYS A 216 28.67 7.75 33.81
CA LYS A 216 29.60 8.79 33.34
C LYS A 216 29.93 8.67 31.83
N ILE A 217 29.56 7.53 31.19
CA ILE A 217 29.82 7.33 29.78
C ILE A 217 28.88 8.21 28.95
N SER A 218 29.44 9.13 28.19
CA SER A 218 28.68 9.93 27.22
C SER A 218 28.27 9.05 26.04
N ALA A 219 26.99 9.13 25.63
CA ALA A 219 26.50 8.49 24.41
C ALA A 219 27.07 9.13 23.13
N THR A 220 27.71 10.30 23.24
CA THR A 220 28.24 11.07 22.12
C THR A 220 29.72 11.36 22.30
N ARG A 221 30.36 11.62 21.15
CA ARG A 221 31.76 12.10 21.08
C ARG A 221 31.79 13.32 20.15
N ASP A 222 32.81 14.12 20.19
CA ASP A 222 33.05 15.23 19.28
C ASP A 222 31.82 16.09 18.91
N LEU A 223 31.99 17.35 18.67
CA LEU A 223 30.95 18.28 18.24
C LEU A 223 31.25 18.73 16.81
N VAL A 224 30.32 18.55 15.91
CA VAL A 224 30.32 19.11 14.55
C VAL A 224 29.55 20.43 14.60
N ARG A 225 30.18 21.55 14.22
CA ARG A 225 29.55 22.87 14.26
C ARG A 225 28.79 23.14 12.96
N LYS A 226 27.81 24.00 13.04
CA LYS A 226 27.09 24.51 11.86
C LYS A 226 28.08 25.10 10.84
N GLY A 227 27.98 24.63 9.60
CA GLY A 227 28.85 25.01 8.50
C GLY A 227 30.10 24.15 8.34
N ASP A 228 30.42 23.26 9.30
CA ASP A 228 31.50 22.29 9.11
C ASP A 228 31.21 21.33 7.96
N GLN A 229 32.25 21.03 7.19
CA GLN A 229 32.15 20.05 6.10
C GLN A 229 31.97 18.64 6.65
N ILE A 230 30.93 17.94 6.18
CA ILE A 230 30.67 16.54 6.53
C ILE A 230 31.22 15.62 5.45
N ILE A 231 30.87 15.88 4.17
CA ILE A 231 31.33 15.11 3.03
C ILE A 231 31.25 15.93 1.74
N LEU A 232 32.22 15.76 0.84
CA LEU A 232 32.21 16.39 -0.48
C LEU A 232 31.47 15.51 -1.52
N SER A 233 31.04 16.14 -2.61
CA SER A 233 30.47 15.43 -3.77
C SER A 233 31.48 14.42 -4.32
N ASN A 234 31.01 13.22 -4.64
CA ASN A 234 31.81 12.10 -5.14
C ASN A 234 32.92 11.58 -4.19
N GLU A 235 32.83 11.90 -2.91
CA GLU A 235 33.76 11.41 -1.89
C GLU A 235 33.31 10.05 -1.33
N LEU A 236 34.28 9.18 -0.99
CA LEU A 236 33.99 7.86 -0.39
C LEU A 236 33.47 8.03 1.06
N ILE A 237 32.43 7.32 1.41
CA ILE A 237 31.85 7.29 2.76
C ILE A 237 32.65 6.30 3.62
N ASP A 238 33.71 6.80 4.24
CA ASP A 238 34.51 6.05 5.22
C ASP A 238 33.79 5.97 6.59
N ASP A 239 34.40 5.28 7.55
CA ASP A 239 33.88 5.10 8.90
C ASP A 239 33.57 6.41 9.61
N ALA A 240 34.44 7.41 9.52
CA ALA A 240 34.30 8.68 10.20
C ALA A 240 33.16 9.53 9.59
N LYS A 241 33.05 9.53 8.28
CA LYS A 241 31.98 10.24 7.55
C LYS A 241 30.63 9.55 7.77
N TRP A 242 30.62 8.21 7.78
CA TRP A 242 29.42 7.45 8.07
C TRP A 242 28.88 7.78 9.47
N ASP A 243 29.74 7.84 10.50
CA ASP A 243 29.34 8.20 11.85
C ASP A 243 28.77 9.64 11.92
N LYS A 244 29.40 10.60 11.22
CA LYS A 244 28.88 11.97 11.13
C LYS A 244 27.52 12.02 10.44
N LEU A 245 27.37 11.36 9.28
CA LEU A 245 26.13 11.31 8.51
C LEU A 245 25.00 10.61 9.30
N ASN A 246 25.29 9.51 9.95
CA ASN A 246 24.30 8.77 10.76
C ASN A 246 23.87 9.57 11.98
N SER A 247 24.82 10.26 12.64
CA SER A 247 24.52 11.15 13.77
C SER A 247 23.68 12.35 13.36
N LEU A 248 24.00 12.97 12.21
CA LEU A 248 23.21 14.03 11.63
C LEU A 248 21.79 13.53 11.31
N LYS A 249 21.64 12.35 10.67
CA LYS A 249 20.36 11.73 10.34
C LYS A 249 19.48 11.56 11.58
N GLN A 250 20.03 11.07 12.68
CA GLN A 250 19.28 10.86 13.92
C GLN A 250 18.87 12.18 14.59
N GLN A 251 19.76 13.17 14.63
CA GLN A 251 19.48 14.47 15.26
C GLN A 251 18.65 15.38 14.36
N PHE A 252 18.72 15.23 13.03
CA PHE A 252 17.92 15.98 12.08
C PHE A 252 16.41 15.82 12.34
N SER A 253 16.01 14.63 12.81
CA SER A 253 14.63 14.32 13.17
C SER A 253 14.15 15.07 14.43
N SER A 254 15.05 15.40 15.36
CA SER A 254 14.70 15.96 16.67
C SER A 254 14.71 17.49 16.73
N GLU A 255 15.60 18.15 16.00
CA GLU A 255 15.79 19.60 16.09
C GLU A 255 14.79 20.45 15.27
N ASN A 256 14.27 19.89 14.15
CA ASN A 256 13.38 20.64 13.25
C ASN A 256 11.88 20.61 13.64
N LEU A 257 11.55 20.00 14.76
CA LEU A 257 10.16 19.87 15.26
C LEU A 257 9.68 21.03 16.13
N THR A 258 10.13 22.26 15.86
CA THR A 258 9.40 23.40 16.45
C THR A 258 8.01 23.47 15.82
N ALA A 259 6.99 23.75 16.63
CA ALA A 259 5.60 23.79 16.18
C ALA A 259 5.36 24.67 14.94
N ASN A 260 6.14 25.75 14.80
CA ASN A 260 6.08 26.65 13.65
C ASN A 260 6.60 26.00 12.35
N ASN A 261 7.72 25.28 12.43
CA ASN A 261 8.29 24.62 11.25
C ASN A 261 7.39 23.50 10.75
N LEU A 262 6.74 22.77 11.67
CA LEU A 262 5.78 21.73 11.37
C LEU A 262 4.60 22.24 10.54
N VAL A 263 4.03 23.39 10.90
CA VAL A 263 2.91 24.01 10.17
C VAL A 263 3.30 24.33 8.73
N TRP A 264 4.51 24.88 8.52
CA TRP A 264 4.98 25.21 7.17
C TRP A 264 5.27 23.97 6.32
N ILE A 265 5.79 22.90 6.92
CA ILE A 265 6.03 21.62 6.25
C ILE A 265 4.69 21.02 5.81
N LEU A 266 3.72 20.94 6.73
CA LEU A 266 2.36 20.44 6.40
C LEU A 266 1.69 21.30 5.34
N PHE A 267 1.85 22.61 5.38
CA PHE A 267 1.32 23.51 4.36
C PHE A 267 1.95 23.25 2.99
N GLY A 268 3.28 23.02 2.94
CA GLY A 268 3.97 22.62 1.70
C GLY A 268 3.43 21.32 1.11
N TYR A 269 3.27 20.27 1.94
CA TYR A 269 2.65 19.01 1.50
C TYR A 269 1.21 19.23 1.03
N ALA A 270 0.42 20.03 1.75
CA ALA A 270 -0.95 20.33 1.37
C ALA A 270 -1.05 20.98 -0.01
N ILE A 271 -0.15 21.92 -0.35
CA ILE A 271 -0.11 22.56 -1.66
C ILE A 271 0.19 21.54 -2.75
N ILE A 272 1.22 20.69 -2.58
CA ILE A 272 1.61 19.71 -3.62
C ILE A 272 0.52 18.67 -3.81
N ILE A 273 -0.06 18.13 -2.74
CA ILE A 273 -1.13 17.14 -2.82
C ILE A 273 -2.36 17.76 -3.47
N MET A 274 -2.73 18.99 -3.08
CA MET A 274 -3.83 19.73 -3.69
C MET A 274 -3.60 19.94 -5.19
N LEU A 275 -2.37 20.26 -5.62
CA LEU A 275 -2.03 20.41 -7.03
C LEU A 275 -2.17 19.08 -7.79
N LEU A 276 -1.68 17.96 -7.25
CA LEU A 276 -1.83 16.64 -7.87
C LEU A 276 -3.31 16.25 -8.01
N LEU A 277 -4.10 16.44 -6.96
CA LEU A 277 -5.53 16.16 -6.99
C LEU A 277 -6.29 17.13 -7.92
N LEU A 278 -5.90 18.41 -7.98
CA LEU A 278 -6.46 19.38 -8.92
C LEU A 278 -6.18 18.98 -10.37
N ILE A 279 -4.97 18.52 -10.69
CA ILE A 279 -4.62 18.00 -12.02
C ILE A 279 -5.51 16.80 -12.37
N LEU A 280 -5.71 15.87 -11.41
CA LEU A 280 -6.63 14.75 -11.59
C LEU A 280 -8.07 15.23 -11.86
N PHE A 281 -8.55 16.17 -11.06
CA PHE A 281 -9.89 16.77 -11.23
C PHE A 281 -10.06 17.41 -12.62
N LEU A 282 -9.10 18.25 -13.03
CA LEU A 282 -9.12 18.90 -14.35
C LEU A 282 -9.07 17.89 -15.49
N PHE A 283 -8.28 16.83 -15.36
CA PHE A 283 -8.22 15.76 -16.35
C PHE A 283 -9.57 15.06 -16.50
N ILE A 284 -10.19 14.65 -15.37
CA ILE A 284 -11.50 13.99 -15.41
C ILE A 284 -12.56 14.95 -15.97
N PHE A 285 -12.57 16.21 -15.52
CA PHE A 285 -13.52 17.22 -15.97
C PHE A 285 -13.42 17.46 -17.48
N GLN A 286 -12.20 17.67 -18.00
CA GLN A 286 -11.97 18.05 -19.39
C GLN A 286 -12.06 16.87 -20.37
N TYR A 287 -11.49 15.72 -20.00
CA TYR A 287 -11.31 14.60 -20.91
C TYR A 287 -12.21 13.41 -20.63
N ARG A 288 -12.88 13.35 -19.48
CA ARG A 288 -13.75 12.23 -19.09
C ARG A 288 -15.05 12.75 -18.45
N PRO A 289 -15.85 13.55 -19.17
CA PRO A 289 -17.07 14.15 -18.62
C PRO A 289 -18.06 13.10 -18.08
N GLN A 290 -18.17 11.93 -18.70
CA GLN A 290 -19.02 10.83 -18.23
C GLN A 290 -18.59 10.31 -16.85
N VAL A 291 -17.28 10.22 -16.60
CA VAL A 291 -16.74 9.85 -15.27
C VAL A 291 -16.94 10.98 -14.27
N TYR A 292 -16.76 12.24 -14.72
CA TYR A 292 -16.97 13.40 -13.88
C TYR A 292 -18.42 13.53 -13.41
N GLU A 293 -19.40 13.32 -14.27
CA GLU A 293 -20.83 13.39 -13.94
C GLU A 293 -21.26 12.30 -12.96
N ASN A 294 -20.58 11.15 -12.97
CA ASN A 294 -20.86 10.04 -12.08
C ASN A 294 -20.12 10.17 -10.75
N ASN A 295 -20.82 10.57 -9.69
CA ASN A 295 -20.26 10.73 -8.34
C ASN A 295 -19.63 9.42 -7.81
N THR A 296 -20.24 8.28 -8.11
CA THR A 296 -19.71 6.97 -7.70
C THR A 296 -18.35 6.69 -8.36
N ALA A 297 -18.20 7.00 -9.65
CA ALA A 297 -16.95 6.84 -10.37
C ALA A 297 -15.83 7.72 -9.80
N VAL A 298 -16.13 8.99 -9.49
CA VAL A 298 -15.16 9.92 -8.87
C VAL A 298 -14.78 9.41 -7.48
N THR A 299 -15.77 8.98 -6.68
CA THR A 299 -15.53 8.41 -5.35
C THR A 299 -14.67 7.16 -5.41
N PHE A 300 -14.92 6.28 -6.37
CA PHE A 300 -14.12 5.07 -6.60
C PHE A 300 -12.65 5.40 -6.89
N ILE A 301 -12.38 6.35 -7.78
CA ILE A 301 -11.00 6.74 -8.14
C ILE A 301 -10.28 7.31 -6.91
N LEU A 302 -10.92 8.24 -6.18
CA LEU A 302 -10.32 8.85 -4.99
C LEU A 302 -10.17 7.84 -3.85
N PHE A 303 -11.15 6.95 -3.66
CA PHE A 303 -11.05 5.89 -2.64
C PHE A 303 -9.81 5.01 -2.88
N ASN A 304 -9.61 4.54 -4.12
CA ASN A 304 -8.44 3.73 -4.46
C ASN A 304 -7.12 4.48 -4.26
N LEU A 305 -7.07 5.78 -4.64
CA LEU A 305 -5.90 6.61 -4.43
C LEU A 305 -5.61 6.77 -2.92
N LEU A 306 -6.62 7.06 -2.10
CA LEU A 306 -6.49 7.19 -0.65
C LEU A 306 -6.08 5.86 0.00
N PHE A 307 -6.65 4.76 -0.44
CA PHE A 307 -6.35 3.42 0.05
C PHE A 307 -4.89 3.05 -0.22
N MET A 308 -4.42 3.25 -1.47
CA MET A 308 -3.02 2.99 -1.84
C MET A 308 -2.05 3.92 -1.10
N ALA A 309 -2.37 5.21 -0.99
CA ALA A 309 -1.56 6.14 -0.22
C ALA A 309 -1.49 5.75 1.27
N GLY A 310 -2.61 5.36 1.86
CA GLY A 310 -2.69 4.93 3.26
C GLY A 310 -1.85 3.69 3.55
N ILE A 311 -1.93 2.66 2.68
CA ILE A 311 -1.10 1.45 2.80
C ILE A 311 0.38 1.82 2.62
N SER A 312 0.72 2.62 1.59
CA SER A 312 2.11 3.03 1.33
C SER A 312 2.72 3.75 2.52
N ILE A 313 1.99 4.71 3.10
CA ILE A 313 2.42 5.45 4.29
C ILE A 313 2.59 4.51 5.49
N SER A 314 1.69 3.56 5.67
CA SER A 314 1.76 2.60 6.77
C SER A 314 2.98 1.68 6.63
N LEU A 315 3.27 1.22 5.42
CA LEU A 315 4.47 0.42 5.12
C LEU A 315 5.75 1.22 5.37
N VAL A 316 5.82 2.47 4.92
CA VAL A 316 6.99 3.34 5.16
C VAL A 316 7.22 3.58 6.65
N LYS A 317 6.16 3.69 7.46
CA LYS A 317 6.28 3.80 8.93
C LYS A 317 6.79 2.52 9.59
N PHE A 318 6.48 1.36 9.03
CA PHE A 318 6.93 0.07 9.54
C PHE A 318 8.36 -0.24 9.08
N ASP A 319 8.56 -0.36 7.78
CA ASP A 319 9.87 -0.48 7.10
C ASP A 319 9.67 -0.09 5.64
N ALA A 320 10.33 0.99 5.23
CA ALA A 320 10.19 1.56 3.89
C ALA A 320 10.59 0.58 2.75
N THR A 321 11.40 -0.44 3.04
CA THR A 321 11.80 -1.47 2.09
C THR A 321 10.60 -2.27 1.55
N TYR A 322 9.58 -2.51 2.39
CA TYR A 322 8.38 -3.24 1.98
C TYR A 322 7.50 -2.48 0.99
N LEU A 323 7.75 -1.19 0.77
CA LEU A 323 7.04 -0.42 -0.26
C LEU A 323 7.22 -1.04 -1.66
N TYR A 324 8.35 -1.70 -1.92
CA TYR A 324 8.61 -2.40 -3.19
C TYR A 324 7.79 -3.70 -3.37
N ALA A 325 7.25 -4.27 -2.28
CA ALA A 325 6.32 -5.39 -2.35
C ALA A 325 4.88 -4.96 -2.65
N LEU A 326 4.54 -3.67 -2.50
CA LEU A 326 3.19 -3.18 -2.71
C LEU A 326 2.85 -3.18 -4.21
N PRO A 327 1.77 -3.88 -4.64
CA PRO A 327 1.42 -4.02 -6.06
C PRO A 327 0.66 -2.79 -6.58
N ILE A 328 1.33 -1.65 -6.73
CA ILE A 328 0.71 -0.40 -7.19
C ILE A 328 0.14 -0.55 -8.60
N CYS A 329 0.68 -1.46 -9.42
CA CYS A 329 0.17 -1.80 -10.75
C CYS A 329 -1.26 -2.41 -10.75
N ILE A 330 -1.78 -2.84 -9.60
CA ILE A 330 -3.21 -3.19 -9.46
C ILE A 330 -4.11 -2.00 -9.80
N PHE A 331 -3.70 -0.79 -9.41
CA PHE A 331 -4.53 0.40 -9.57
C PHE A 331 -4.84 0.76 -11.04
N PRO A 332 -3.87 0.85 -11.96
CA PRO A 332 -4.16 1.06 -13.36
C PRO A 332 -4.96 -0.09 -13.99
N LEU A 333 -4.77 -1.34 -13.54
CA LEU A 333 -5.56 -2.49 -14.01
C LEU A 333 -7.02 -2.36 -13.62
N ILE A 334 -7.30 -2.05 -12.36
CA ILE A 334 -8.66 -1.85 -11.86
C ILE A 334 -9.32 -0.65 -12.55
N THR A 335 -8.62 0.49 -12.63
CA THR A 335 -9.16 1.69 -13.27
C THR A 335 -9.48 1.43 -14.75
N LYS A 336 -8.63 0.68 -15.45
CA LYS A 336 -8.85 0.26 -16.83
C LYS A 336 -10.08 -0.65 -16.97
N ALA A 337 -10.29 -1.59 -16.04
CA ALA A 337 -11.40 -2.55 -16.08
C ALA A 337 -12.78 -1.87 -16.01
N PHE A 338 -12.87 -0.71 -15.35
CA PHE A 338 -14.12 0.03 -15.17
C PHE A 338 -14.29 1.22 -16.11
N PHE A 339 -13.18 1.76 -16.64
CA PHE A 339 -13.20 2.99 -17.44
C PHE A 339 -12.39 2.81 -18.73
N ASP A 340 -11.19 3.36 -18.78
CA ASP A 340 -10.34 3.30 -19.96
C ASP A 340 -8.84 3.28 -19.61
N PRO A 341 -7.98 2.79 -20.54
CA PRO A 341 -6.54 2.71 -20.30
C PRO A 341 -5.86 4.06 -20.05
N ARG A 342 -6.33 5.15 -20.68
CA ARG A 342 -5.72 6.49 -20.55
C ARG A 342 -5.95 7.04 -19.16
N LEU A 343 -7.17 6.90 -18.62
CA LEU A 343 -7.47 7.28 -17.24
C LEU A 343 -6.68 6.41 -16.25
N GLY A 344 -6.60 5.10 -16.50
CA GLY A 344 -5.83 4.18 -15.67
C GLY A 344 -4.37 4.57 -15.55
N LEU A 345 -3.72 4.89 -16.68
CA LEU A 345 -2.32 5.34 -16.68
C LEU A 345 -2.15 6.69 -15.98
N PHE A 346 -3.07 7.64 -16.24
CA PHE A 346 -2.99 8.97 -15.65
C PHE A 346 -3.10 8.93 -14.13
N VAL A 347 -4.08 8.21 -13.60
CA VAL A 347 -4.25 8.04 -12.16
C VAL A 347 -3.07 7.30 -11.53
N HIS A 348 -2.52 6.30 -12.24
CA HIS A 348 -1.33 5.58 -11.77
C HIS A 348 -0.13 6.53 -11.62
N VAL A 349 0.17 7.34 -12.64
CA VAL A 349 1.30 8.27 -12.59
C VAL A 349 1.14 9.27 -11.44
N LEU A 350 -0.06 9.82 -11.24
CA LEU A 350 -0.32 10.72 -10.11
C LEU A 350 -0.16 10.02 -8.76
N SER A 351 -0.60 8.77 -8.64
CA SER A 351 -0.42 7.96 -7.43
C SER A 351 1.06 7.71 -7.15
N VAL A 352 1.84 7.37 -8.19
CA VAL A 352 3.28 7.15 -8.08
C VAL A 352 4.01 8.43 -7.67
N LEU A 353 3.66 9.58 -8.24
CA LEU A 353 4.21 10.88 -7.83
C LEU A 353 3.90 11.19 -6.37
N LEU A 354 2.65 10.94 -5.94
CA LEU A 354 2.24 11.16 -4.54
C LEU A 354 3.02 10.27 -3.58
N ILE A 355 3.17 8.98 -3.89
CA ILE A 355 3.91 8.03 -3.05
C ILE A 355 5.42 8.30 -3.11
N GLY A 356 5.93 8.79 -4.24
CA GLY A 356 7.32 9.15 -4.43
C GLY A 356 7.85 10.16 -3.39
N PHE A 357 6.98 11.04 -2.83
CA PHE A 357 7.38 11.96 -1.76
C PHE A 357 7.76 11.27 -0.45
N ILE A 358 7.30 10.04 -0.23
CA ILE A 358 7.55 9.28 1.00
C ILE A 358 8.42 8.05 0.77
N ALA A 359 8.66 7.68 -0.49
CA ALA A 359 9.44 6.51 -0.85
C ALA A 359 10.93 6.72 -0.57
N PRO A 360 11.65 5.70 -0.05
CA PRO A 360 13.10 5.69 -0.06
C PRO A 360 13.57 5.68 -1.52
N ASN A 361 14.71 6.32 -1.81
CA ASN A 361 15.21 6.44 -3.19
C ASN A 361 14.13 6.94 -4.16
N SER A 362 13.50 8.06 -3.84
CA SER A 362 12.30 8.60 -4.51
C SER A 362 12.39 8.56 -6.04
N PHE A 363 13.55 8.93 -6.61
CA PHE A 363 13.75 8.93 -8.06
C PHE A 363 13.71 7.52 -8.64
N GLU A 364 14.45 6.59 -8.07
CA GLU A 364 14.46 5.16 -8.48
C GLU A 364 13.03 4.59 -8.40
N TYR A 365 12.36 4.81 -7.26
CA TYR A 365 11.01 4.33 -7.04
C TYR A 365 10.02 4.86 -8.08
N VAL A 366 10.02 6.18 -8.33
CA VAL A 366 9.11 6.82 -9.31
C VAL A 366 9.37 6.29 -10.72
N VAL A 367 10.62 6.14 -11.13
CA VAL A 367 10.97 5.59 -12.45
C VAL A 367 10.50 4.14 -12.58
N LEU A 368 10.82 3.28 -11.62
CA LEU A 368 10.45 1.87 -11.63
C LEU A 368 8.92 1.69 -11.70
N GLN A 369 8.18 2.39 -10.85
CA GLN A 369 6.71 2.32 -10.80
C GLN A 369 6.06 2.87 -12.07
N THR A 370 6.61 3.95 -12.64
CA THR A 370 6.09 4.53 -13.88
C THR A 370 6.31 3.58 -15.06
N LEU A 371 7.49 3.00 -15.20
CA LEU A 371 7.79 2.01 -16.26
C LEU A 371 6.90 0.77 -16.11
N ALA A 372 6.76 0.25 -14.90
CA ALA A 372 5.89 -0.88 -14.62
C ALA A 372 4.42 -0.58 -14.95
N GLY A 373 3.93 0.62 -14.61
CA GLY A 373 2.58 1.06 -14.94
C GLY A 373 2.32 1.20 -16.45
N ILE A 374 3.28 1.73 -17.20
CA ILE A 374 3.19 1.80 -18.67
C ILE A 374 3.10 0.38 -19.24
N VAL A 375 4.00 -0.53 -18.85
CA VAL A 375 3.98 -1.93 -19.31
C VAL A 375 2.68 -2.61 -18.90
N THR A 376 2.16 -2.34 -17.71
CA THR A 376 0.87 -2.85 -17.24
C THR A 376 -0.26 -2.47 -18.20
N ILE A 377 -0.36 -1.22 -18.60
CA ILE A 377 -1.43 -0.77 -19.51
C ILE A 377 -1.25 -1.34 -20.91
N LEU A 378 -0.01 -1.44 -21.41
CA LEU A 378 0.28 -1.97 -22.74
C LEU A 378 0.04 -3.49 -22.81
N SER A 379 0.42 -4.23 -21.78
CA SER A 379 0.31 -5.70 -21.78
C SER A 379 -1.08 -6.22 -21.45
N ALA A 380 -1.84 -5.48 -20.66
CA ALA A 380 -3.17 -5.89 -20.21
C ALA A 380 -4.28 -5.52 -21.20
N ALA A 381 -4.08 -5.72 -22.51
CA ALA A 381 -5.07 -5.35 -23.53
C ALA A 381 -6.45 -5.99 -23.27
N GLU A 382 -6.48 -7.24 -22.86
CA GLU A 382 -7.70 -8.03 -22.62
C GLU A 382 -7.63 -8.70 -21.24
N LEU A 383 -8.02 -7.97 -20.17
CA LEU A 383 -7.98 -8.45 -18.78
C LEU A 383 -8.87 -9.67 -18.50
N TYR A 384 -9.88 -9.90 -19.33
CA TYR A 384 -10.77 -11.04 -19.20
C TYR A 384 -10.12 -12.38 -19.58
N LYS A 385 -9.04 -12.36 -20.38
CA LYS A 385 -8.27 -13.57 -20.67
C LYS A 385 -7.28 -13.84 -19.56
N ARG A 386 -7.51 -14.90 -18.77
CA ARG A 386 -6.67 -15.24 -17.62
C ARG A 386 -5.18 -15.37 -17.99
N ALA A 387 -4.86 -15.94 -19.16
CA ALA A 387 -3.49 -16.04 -19.65
C ALA A 387 -2.80 -14.67 -19.78
N ASN A 388 -3.52 -13.66 -20.25
CA ASN A 388 -2.96 -12.31 -20.42
C ASN A 388 -2.57 -11.68 -19.09
N LEU A 389 -3.32 -11.96 -18.02
CA LEU A 389 -2.97 -11.47 -16.68
C LEU A 389 -1.63 -12.06 -16.21
N PHE A 390 -1.41 -13.37 -16.37
CA PHE A 390 -0.13 -13.99 -16.01
C PHE A 390 1.04 -13.44 -16.82
N ILE A 391 0.82 -13.22 -18.13
CA ILE A 391 1.83 -12.62 -19.00
C ILE A 391 2.14 -11.18 -18.55
N SER A 392 1.12 -10.39 -18.24
CA SER A 392 1.28 -9.02 -17.75
C SER A 392 2.04 -8.98 -16.43
N VAL A 393 1.71 -9.85 -15.48
CA VAL A 393 2.40 -9.95 -14.18
C VAL A 393 3.86 -10.33 -14.36
N PHE A 394 4.15 -11.28 -15.24
CA PHE A 394 5.53 -11.64 -15.57
C PHE A 394 6.32 -10.46 -16.15
N GLN A 395 5.72 -9.72 -17.10
CA GLN A 395 6.36 -8.54 -17.70
C GLN A 395 6.57 -7.41 -16.68
N ILE A 396 5.61 -7.16 -15.80
CA ILE A 396 5.72 -6.18 -14.71
C ILE A 396 6.88 -6.56 -13.78
N THR A 397 6.92 -7.82 -13.35
CA THR A 397 8.00 -8.32 -12.47
C THR A 397 9.36 -8.21 -13.16
N LEU A 398 9.44 -8.53 -14.45
CA LEU A 398 10.67 -8.40 -15.24
C LEU A 398 11.14 -6.93 -15.31
N VAL A 399 10.23 -5.98 -15.49
CA VAL A 399 10.54 -4.53 -15.48
C VAL A 399 11.14 -4.11 -14.14
N TYR A 400 10.56 -4.55 -13.02
CA TYR A 400 11.11 -4.25 -11.70
C TYR A 400 12.52 -4.83 -11.52
N VAL A 401 12.71 -6.11 -11.90
CA VAL A 401 14.00 -6.79 -11.78
C VAL A 401 15.06 -6.09 -12.62
N LEU A 402 14.80 -5.85 -13.92
CA LEU A 402 15.74 -5.21 -14.83
C LEU A 402 16.02 -3.76 -14.45
N GLY A 403 14.99 -3.03 -14.04
CA GLY A 403 15.12 -1.63 -13.63
C GLY A 403 15.94 -1.49 -12.36
N TYR A 404 15.66 -2.28 -11.32
CA TYR A 404 16.45 -2.30 -10.08
C TYR A 404 17.91 -2.67 -10.34
N PHE A 405 18.13 -3.70 -11.15
CA PHE A 405 19.46 -4.13 -11.57
C PHE A 405 20.24 -3.01 -12.26
N SER A 406 19.56 -2.27 -13.15
CA SER A 406 20.16 -1.14 -13.87
C SER A 406 20.51 0.00 -12.91
N PHE A 407 19.61 0.38 -12.00
CA PHE A 407 19.90 1.41 -10.99
C PHE A 407 21.05 0.99 -10.06
N TYR A 408 21.09 -0.29 -9.68
CA TYR A 408 22.18 -0.82 -8.86
C TYR A 408 23.53 -0.66 -9.54
N ILE A 409 23.64 -1.04 -10.84
CA ILE A 409 24.86 -0.87 -11.63
C ILE A 409 25.25 0.61 -11.76
N ILE A 410 24.28 1.48 -12.06
CA ILE A 410 24.53 2.92 -12.22
C ILE A 410 25.09 3.52 -10.93
N ARG A 411 24.58 3.09 -9.78
CA ARG A 411 25.00 3.61 -8.47
C ARG A 411 26.34 3.05 -8.02
N ASN A 412 26.56 1.74 -8.16
CA ASN A 412 27.69 1.06 -7.53
C ASN A 412 28.84 0.73 -8.51
N GLY A 413 28.59 0.84 -9.83
CA GLY A 413 29.59 0.49 -10.85
C GLY A 413 30.03 -0.97 -10.85
N SER A 414 29.43 -1.83 -10.03
CA SER A 414 29.75 -3.24 -9.84
C SER A 414 28.52 -4.06 -9.52
N LEU A 415 28.65 -5.40 -9.60
CA LEU A 415 27.59 -6.36 -9.23
C LEU A 415 27.86 -7.04 -7.87
N THR A 416 28.92 -6.62 -7.16
CA THR A 416 29.21 -7.12 -5.83
C THR A 416 28.20 -6.56 -4.82
N ASP A 417 27.77 -7.39 -3.87
CA ASP A 417 26.89 -7.00 -2.76
C ASP A 417 25.45 -6.61 -3.13
N ILE A 418 24.91 -7.12 -4.24
CA ILE A 418 23.50 -6.92 -4.59
C ILE A 418 22.60 -7.45 -3.48
N ASN A 419 21.65 -6.61 -3.04
CA ASN A 419 20.65 -7.03 -2.06
C ASN A 419 19.54 -7.86 -2.72
N TYR A 420 19.64 -9.17 -2.59
CA TYR A 420 18.68 -10.13 -3.15
C TYR A 420 17.26 -10.03 -2.55
N THR A 421 17.08 -9.37 -1.42
CA THR A 421 15.77 -9.17 -0.78
C THR A 421 14.81 -8.45 -1.73
N PHE A 422 15.29 -7.48 -2.51
CA PHE A 422 14.44 -6.72 -3.44
C PHE A 422 13.85 -7.62 -4.53
N PHE A 423 14.58 -8.62 -5.03
CA PHE A 423 14.03 -9.57 -6.01
C PHE A 423 12.88 -10.40 -5.42
N GLY A 424 13.00 -10.79 -4.14
CA GLY A 424 11.90 -11.42 -3.39
C GLY A 424 10.69 -10.51 -3.26
N LEU A 425 10.88 -9.22 -2.97
CA LEU A 425 9.80 -8.23 -2.86
C LEU A 425 9.11 -8.00 -4.21
N PHE A 426 9.85 -7.94 -5.33
CA PHE A 426 9.26 -7.83 -6.66
C PHE A 426 8.46 -9.07 -7.06
N PHE A 427 8.92 -10.25 -6.66
CA PHE A 427 8.16 -11.48 -6.87
C PHE A 427 6.85 -11.48 -6.07
N ILE A 428 6.89 -11.05 -4.81
CA ILE A 428 5.69 -10.87 -3.98
C ILE A 428 4.75 -9.83 -4.60
N ASN A 429 5.27 -8.70 -5.08
CA ASN A 429 4.51 -7.67 -5.79
C ASN A 429 3.76 -8.27 -7.00
N GLY A 430 4.46 -9.05 -7.82
CA GLY A 430 3.86 -9.76 -8.95
C GLY A 430 2.73 -10.72 -8.52
N LEU A 431 2.96 -11.54 -7.49
CA LEU A 431 1.94 -12.46 -6.96
C LEU A 431 0.72 -11.70 -6.43
N LEU A 432 0.94 -10.62 -5.69
CA LEU A 432 -0.15 -9.78 -5.18
C LEU A 432 -0.92 -9.09 -6.31
N THR A 433 -0.28 -8.77 -7.44
CA THR A 433 -0.95 -8.19 -8.61
C THR A 433 -2.00 -9.16 -9.20
N LEU A 434 -1.85 -10.47 -9.04
CA LEU A 434 -2.87 -11.45 -9.46
C LEU A 434 -4.22 -11.30 -8.73
N PHE A 435 -4.22 -10.68 -7.55
CA PHE A 435 -5.46 -10.38 -6.81
C PHE A 435 -6.35 -9.32 -7.48
N VAL A 436 -5.93 -8.76 -8.61
CA VAL A 436 -6.76 -7.81 -9.37
C VAL A 436 -8.13 -8.38 -9.76
N GLN A 437 -8.22 -9.66 -10.14
CA GLN A 437 -9.47 -10.30 -10.54
C GLN A 437 -10.52 -10.35 -9.42
N PRO A 438 -10.26 -10.91 -8.23
CA PRO A 438 -11.21 -10.86 -7.12
C PRO A 438 -11.50 -9.44 -6.64
N LEU A 439 -10.55 -8.49 -6.77
CA LEU A 439 -10.79 -7.09 -6.43
C LEU A 439 -11.77 -6.42 -7.41
N ILE A 440 -11.68 -6.69 -8.72
CA ILE A 440 -12.65 -6.18 -9.70
C ILE A 440 -14.05 -6.62 -9.30
N TYR A 441 -14.26 -7.92 -9.02
CA TYR A 441 -15.56 -8.44 -8.58
C TYR A 441 -16.05 -7.75 -7.27
N PHE A 442 -15.16 -7.57 -6.28
CA PHE A 442 -15.50 -6.89 -5.04
C PHE A 442 -15.94 -5.42 -5.31
N TYR A 443 -15.20 -4.71 -6.14
CA TYR A 443 -15.51 -3.32 -6.48
C TYR A 443 -16.82 -3.16 -7.27
N GLU A 444 -17.14 -4.09 -8.15
CA GLU A 444 -18.44 -4.13 -8.83
C GLU A 444 -19.60 -4.15 -7.84
N LYS A 445 -19.49 -4.98 -6.79
CA LYS A 445 -20.54 -5.11 -5.77
C LYS A 445 -20.62 -3.90 -4.84
N VAL A 446 -19.48 -3.34 -4.46
CA VAL A 446 -19.43 -2.20 -3.51
C VAL A 446 -19.84 -0.89 -4.19
N PHE A 447 -19.38 -0.64 -5.40
CA PHE A 447 -19.60 0.63 -6.10
C PHE A 447 -20.71 0.56 -7.15
N ASN A 448 -21.33 -0.60 -7.35
CA ASN A 448 -22.34 -0.83 -8.41
C ASN A 448 -21.84 -0.36 -9.80
N LEU A 449 -20.56 -0.62 -10.07
CA LEU A 449 -19.91 -0.36 -11.35
C LEU A 449 -19.91 -1.65 -12.19
N VAL A 450 -19.76 -1.50 -13.49
CA VAL A 450 -19.72 -2.62 -14.42
C VAL A 450 -18.36 -2.68 -15.07
N SER A 451 -17.68 -3.81 -14.95
CA SER A 451 -16.39 -4.03 -15.63
C SER A 451 -16.57 -4.67 -17.01
N ASP A 452 -15.53 -4.56 -17.84
CA ASP A 452 -15.49 -5.30 -19.11
C ASP A 452 -15.56 -6.81 -18.92
N VAL A 453 -15.10 -7.32 -17.76
CA VAL A 453 -15.17 -8.75 -17.43
C VAL A 453 -16.63 -9.18 -17.26
N SER A 454 -17.40 -8.46 -16.46
CA SER A 454 -18.84 -8.73 -16.27
C SER A 454 -19.63 -8.54 -17.55
N LEU A 455 -19.31 -7.53 -18.36
CA LEU A 455 -19.98 -7.35 -19.65
C LEU A 455 -19.71 -8.54 -20.58
N LEU A 456 -18.50 -9.09 -20.57
CA LEU A 456 -18.19 -10.26 -21.38
C LEU A 456 -18.97 -11.51 -20.89
N GLU A 457 -19.05 -11.72 -19.58
CA GLU A 457 -19.86 -12.80 -19.01
C GLU A 457 -21.34 -12.64 -19.39
N LEU A 458 -21.87 -11.41 -19.36
CA LEU A 458 -23.24 -11.11 -19.78
C LEU A 458 -23.45 -11.26 -21.30
N SER A 459 -22.40 -11.21 -22.11
CA SER A 459 -22.51 -11.46 -23.56
C SER A 459 -22.59 -12.95 -23.93
N ASP A 460 -22.42 -13.85 -22.94
CA ASP A 460 -22.57 -15.30 -23.18
C ASP A 460 -24.04 -15.69 -23.38
N THR A 461 -24.37 -16.01 -24.62
CA THR A 461 -25.71 -16.43 -25.02
C THR A 461 -26.15 -17.79 -24.45
N ASN A 462 -25.25 -18.53 -23.79
CA ASN A 462 -25.57 -19.76 -23.03
C ASN A 462 -26.03 -19.49 -21.60
N SER A 463 -26.11 -18.23 -21.17
CA SER A 463 -26.61 -17.86 -19.84
C SER A 463 -28.08 -18.25 -19.63
N GLY A 464 -28.49 -18.32 -18.34
CA GLY A 464 -29.87 -18.74 -18.00
C GLY A 464 -30.94 -17.86 -18.64
N VAL A 465 -30.74 -16.55 -18.69
CA VAL A 465 -31.70 -15.59 -19.27
C VAL A 465 -31.83 -15.79 -20.78
N PHE A 466 -30.74 -15.98 -21.51
CA PHE A 466 -30.81 -16.21 -22.95
C PHE A 466 -31.34 -17.60 -23.31
N LYS A 467 -31.09 -18.61 -22.50
CA LYS A 467 -31.73 -19.91 -22.65
C LYS A 467 -33.26 -19.81 -22.51
N GLU A 468 -33.72 -19.05 -21.51
CA GLU A 468 -35.17 -18.82 -21.36
C GLU A 468 -35.73 -18.03 -22.53
N LEU A 469 -35.06 -16.98 -22.99
CA LEU A 469 -35.45 -16.17 -24.14
C LEU A 469 -35.50 -17.05 -25.44
N SER A 470 -34.43 -17.81 -25.68
CA SER A 470 -34.35 -18.71 -26.87
C SER A 470 -35.45 -19.77 -26.89
N ASN A 471 -35.84 -20.33 -25.73
CA ASN A 471 -36.87 -21.35 -25.65
C ASN A 471 -38.28 -20.78 -25.77
N LYS A 472 -38.57 -19.66 -25.09
CA LYS A 472 -39.92 -19.07 -25.05
C LYS A 472 -40.19 -18.07 -26.18
N ALA A 473 -39.20 -17.31 -26.59
CA ALA A 473 -39.30 -16.25 -27.60
C ALA A 473 -38.12 -16.32 -28.60
N PRO A 474 -38.02 -17.41 -29.40
CA PRO A 474 -36.87 -17.61 -30.31
C PRO A 474 -36.72 -16.50 -31.37
N GLY A 475 -37.82 -15.94 -31.85
CA GLY A 475 -37.78 -14.81 -32.78
C GLY A 475 -37.15 -13.57 -32.18
N THR A 476 -37.50 -13.23 -30.93
CA THR A 476 -36.89 -12.13 -30.17
C THR A 476 -35.40 -12.39 -29.89
N PHE A 477 -35.04 -13.64 -29.55
CA PHE A 477 -33.63 -14.00 -29.36
C PHE A 477 -32.79 -13.76 -30.62
N HIS A 478 -33.28 -14.21 -31.81
CA HIS A 478 -32.59 -13.96 -33.08
C HIS A 478 -32.55 -12.48 -33.46
N HIS A 479 -33.63 -11.73 -33.22
CA HIS A 479 -33.69 -10.30 -33.40
C HIS A 479 -32.61 -9.60 -32.55
N SER A 480 -32.56 -9.86 -31.24
CA SER A 480 -31.56 -9.27 -30.32
C SER A 480 -30.13 -9.59 -30.74
N LEU A 481 -29.85 -10.79 -31.26
CA LEU A 481 -28.52 -11.11 -31.82
C LEU A 481 -28.18 -10.28 -33.05
N GLN A 482 -29.13 -10.06 -33.97
CA GLN A 482 -28.90 -9.23 -35.15
C GLN A 482 -28.72 -7.77 -34.76
N VAL A 483 -29.54 -7.22 -33.89
CA VAL A 483 -29.40 -5.88 -33.36
C VAL A 483 -28.04 -5.72 -32.68
N ALA A 484 -27.59 -6.70 -31.89
CA ALA A 484 -26.29 -6.67 -31.24
C ALA A 484 -25.12 -6.60 -32.25
N ASN A 485 -25.19 -7.39 -33.35
CA ASN A 485 -24.17 -7.38 -34.40
C ASN A 485 -24.13 -6.04 -35.16
N LEU A 486 -25.29 -5.42 -35.41
CA LEU A 486 -25.41 -4.11 -36.03
C LEU A 486 -24.87 -3.00 -35.11
N ALA A 487 -25.34 -3.00 -33.87
CA ALA A 487 -24.98 -2.01 -32.86
C ALA A 487 -23.49 -2.04 -32.49
N GLU A 488 -22.91 -3.24 -32.36
CA GLU A 488 -21.48 -3.44 -32.13
C GLU A 488 -20.62 -2.82 -33.22
N ALA A 489 -20.97 -3.06 -34.49
CA ALA A 489 -20.23 -2.46 -35.62
C ALA A 489 -20.38 -0.95 -35.66
N ALA A 490 -21.55 -0.40 -35.37
CA ALA A 490 -21.80 1.02 -35.31
C ALA A 490 -21.03 1.67 -34.13
N ALA A 491 -21.04 1.06 -32.97
CA ALA A 491 -20.30 1.54 -31.80
C ALA A 491 -18.80 1.60 -32.06
N SER A 492 -18.23 0.57 -32.71
CA SER A 492 -16.81 0.54 -33.10
C SER A 492 -16.43 1.67 -34.04
N ALA A 493 -17.33 2.07 -34.95
CA ALA A 493 -17.05 3.10 -35.95
C ALA A 493 -17.03 4.53 -35.38
N ILE A 494 -17.64 4.77 -34.21
CA ILE A 494 -17.71 6.10 -33.57
C ILE A 494 -17.05 6.14 -32.19
N ASP A 495 -16.13 5.23 -31.92
CA ASP A 495 -15.41 5.13 -30.62
C ASP A 495 -16.33 5.09 -29.39
N ALA A 496 -17.53 4.46 -29.51
CA ALA A 496 -18.40 4.16 -28.38
C ALA A 496 -18.01 2.84 -27.70
N ASN A 497 -18.55 2.57 -26.51
CA ASN A 497 -18.24 1.33 -25.80
C ASN A 497 -18.89 0.11 -26.50
N VAL A 498 -18.07 -0.58 -27.29
CA VAL A 498 -18.49 -1.71 -28.15
C VAL A 498 -19.13 -2.85 -27.35
N LEU A 499 -18.48 -3.25 -26.25
CA LEU A 499 -18.94 -4.37 -25.44
C LEU A 499 -20.23 -4.04 -24.68
N LEU A 500 -20.33 -2.86 -24.11
CA LEU A 500 -21.54 -2.38 -23.45
C LEU A 500 -22.71 -2.27 -24.44
N THR A 501 -22.47 -1.76 -25.66
CA THR A 501 -23.48 -1.64 -26.71
C THR A 501 -23.98 -3.01 -27.15
N ARG A 502 -23.07 -3.97 -27.34
CA ARG A 502 -23.42 -5.36 -27.68
C ARG A 502 -24.29 -5.99 -26.60
N VAL A 503 -23.85 -5.92 -25.33
CA VAL A 503 -24.61 -6.46 -24.20
C VAL A 503 -25.96 -5.77 -24.07
N GLY A 504 -26.00 -4.44 -24.12
CA GLY A 504 -27.24 -3.68 -24.10
C GLY A 504 -28.23 -4.13 -25.19
N ALA A 505 -27.74 -4.32 -26.41
CA ALA A 505 -28.55 -4.81 -27.51
C ALA A 505 -29.03 -6.26 -27.32
N LEU A 506 -28.23 -7.13 -26.69
CA LEU A 506 -28.67 -8.50 -26.40
C LEU A 506 -29.83 -8.54 -25.40
N TYR A 507 -29.87 -7.62 -24.44
CA TYR A 507 -30.86 -7.62 -23.35
C TYR A 507 -32.04 -6.67 -23.56
N HIS A 508 -32.01 -5.77 -24.57
CA HIS A 508 -32.98 -4.69 -24.70
C HIS A 508 -34.43 -5.16 -24.70
N ASP A 509 -34.70 -6.34 -25.24
CA ASP A 509 -36.01 -6.91 -25.51
C ASP A 509 -36.37 -8.13 -24.62
N ILE A 510 -35.64 -8.38 -23.51
CA ILE A 510 -35.87 -9.57 -22.68
C ILE A 510 -37.29 -9.65 -22.09
N GLY A 511 -38.00 -8.52 -21.96
CA GLY A 511 -39.38 -8.49 -21.44
C GLY A 511 -40.41 -9.17 -22.32
N LYS A 512 -40.12 -9.34 -23.61
CA LYS A 512 -41.01 -10.04 -24.56
C LYS A 512 -41.20 -11.53 -24.21
N VAL A 513 -40.31 -12.05 -23.34
CA VAL A 513 -40.40 -13.44 -22.85
C VAL A 513 -41.71 -13.74 -22.08
N ASN A 514 -42.35 -12.73 -21.49
CA ASN A 514 -43.59 -12.87 -20.71
C ASN A 514 -44.81 -13.11 -21.61
N LYS A 515 -44.84 -12.48 -22.78
CA LYS A 515 -45.97 -12.57 -23.74
C LYS A 515 -45.46 -12.70 -25.18
N PRO A 516 -44.71 -13.75 -25.53
CA PRO A 516 -43.96 -13.81 -26.80
C PRO A 516 -44.84 -13.79 -28.04
N THR A 517 -46.02 -14.42 -28.01
CA THR A 517 -46.94 -14.50 -29.16
C THR A 517 -47.54 -13.16 -29.60
N PHE A 518 -47.50 -12.16 -28.74
CA PHE A 518 -47.95 -10.82 -29.08
C PHE A 518 -46.94 -10.02 -29.94
N PHE A 519 -45.72 -10.52 -30.09
CA PHE A 519 -44.70 -9.88 -30.91
C PHE A 519 -44.54 -10.63 -32.24
N SER A 520 -44.55 -9.88 -33.34
CA SER A 520 -44.63 -10.42 -34.70
C SER A 520 -43.52 -11.40 -35.04
N GLU A 521 -42.31 -11.19 -34.49
CA GLU A 521 -41.15 -12.05 -34.71
C GLU A 521 -41.30 -13.47 -34.10
N ASN A 522 -42.21 -13.65 -33.14
CA ASN A 522 -42.49 -14.96 -32.50
C ASN A 522 -43.79 -15.61 -32.99
N GLN A 523 -44.56 -14.94 -33.83
CA GLN A 523 -45.81 -15.49 -34.36
C GLN A 523 -45.54 -16.59 -35.39
N ARG A 524 -46.17 -17.77 -35.22
CA ARG A 524 -46.01 -18.93 -36.12
C ARG A 524 -47.23 -19.20 -36.98
N GLY A 525 -48.28 -18.36 -36.94
CA GLY A 525 -49.54 -18.57 -37.65
C GLY A 525 -50.11 -17.30 -38.23
N SER A 526 -51.20 -17.42 -38.97
CA SER A 526 -51.91 -16.33 -39.60
C SER A 526 -52.86 -15.54 -38.69
N VAL A 527 -53.15 -16.06 -37.49
CA VAL A 527 -54.05 -15.43 -36.51
C VAL A 527 -53.21 -14.70 -35.46
N SER A 528 -53.42 -13.37 -35.36
CA SER A 528 -52.71 -12.56 -34.37
C SER A 528 -53.49 -12.49 -33.05
N PRO A 529 -52.85 -12.72 -31.87
CA PRO A 529 -53.52 -12.49 -30.58
C PRO A 529 -54.07 -11.06 -30.38
N HIS A 530 -53.66 -10.13 -31.24
CA HIS A 530 -54.16 -8.75 -31.22
C HIS A 530 -55.52 -8.58 -31.95
N ASP A 531 -55.96 -9.59 -32.66
CA ASP A 531 -57.23 -9.49 -33.44
C ASP A 531 -58.45 -9.48 -32.51
N ASP A 532 -58.35 -10.09 -31.33
CA ASP A 532 -59.41 -10.11 -30.32
C ASP A 532 -59.33 -8.93 -29.32
N LEU A 533 -58.37 -8.03 -29.49
CA LEU A 533 -58.13 -6.93 -28.58
C LEU A 533 -58.41 -5.56 -29.20
N SER A 534 -58.77 -4.58 -28.39
CA SER A 534 -58.83 -3.20 -28.86
C SER A 534 -57.42 -2.69 -29.19
N PRO A 535 -57.28 -1.68 -30.10
CA PRO A 535 -55.95 -1.10 -30.40
C PRO A 535 -55.24 -0.53 -29.17
N LYS A 536 -56.00 -0.04 -28.19
CA LYS A 536 -55.46 0.51 -26.94
C LYS A 536 -54.90 -0.64 -26.05
N GLU A 537 -55.59 -1.76 -25.92
CA GLU A 537 -55.12 -2.93 -25.17
C GLU A 537 -53.88 -3.54 -25.82
N SER A 538 -53.89 -3.64 -27.13
CA SER A 538 -52.76 -4.10 -27.94
C SER A 538 -51.51 -3.21 -27.75
N ALA A 539 -51.67 -1.88 -27.83
CA ALA A 539 -50.62 -0.95 -27.61
C ALA A 539 -50.04 -1.02 -26.19
N LYS A 540 -50.91 -1.21 -25.18
CA LYS A 540 -50.45 -1.38 -23.80
C LYS A 540 -49.57 -2.63 -23.64
N ILE A 541 -49.97 -3.78 -24.20
CA ILE A 541 -49.17 -5.02 -24.16
C ILE A 541 -47.80 -4.81 -24.79
N ILE A 542 -47.75 -4.10 -25.92
CA ILE A 542 -46.49 -3.77 -26.60
C ILE A 542 -45.63 -2.84 -25.74
N ILE A 543 -46.20 -1.81 -25.12
CA ILE A 543 -45.47 -0.86 -24.27
C ILE A 543 -44.97 -1.54 -22.97
N ASP A 544 -45.77 -2.40 -22.39
CA ASP A 544 -45.50 -3.05 -21.10
C ASP A 544 -44.24 -3.95 -21.16
N HIS A 545 -43.77 -4.45 -22.35
CA HIS A 545 -42.55 -5.27 -22.40
C HIS A 545 -41.31 -4.55 -21.86
N VAL A 546 -41.27 -3.23 -21.94
CA VAL A 546 -40.16 -2.44 -21.35
C VAL A 546 -40.15 -2.54 -19.83
N ILE A 547 -41.34 -2.48 -19.22
CA ILE A 547 -41.50 -2.61 -17.75
C ILE A 547 -41.20 -4.03 -17.33
N ASP A 548 -41.81 -5.03 -18.02
CA ASP A 548 -41.55 -6.46 -17.80
C ASP A 548 -40.05 -6.78 -17.94
N GLY A 549 -39.36 -6.15 -18.91
CA GLY A 549 -37.93 -6.30 -19.16
C GLY A 549 -37.10 -5.75 -18.00
N ILE A 550 -37.45 -4.59 -17.48
CA ILE A 550 -36.77 -3.98 -16.32
C ILE A 550 -36.94 -4.87 -15.07
N GLU A 551 -38.15 -5.39 -14.85
CA GLU A 551 -38.41 -6.27 -13.70
C GLU A 551 -37.63 -7.58 -13.81
N LEU A 552 -37.62 -8.21 -15.01
CA LEU A 552 -36.85 -9.43 -15.27
C LEU A 552 -35.34 -9.19 -15.13
N ALA A 553 -34.82 -8.04 -15.60
CA ALA A 553 -33.43 -7.68 -15.48
C ALA A 553 -33.03 -7.52 -14.00
N LYS A 554 -33.83 -6.83 -13.19
CA LYS A 554 -33.61 -6.69 -11.75
C LYS A 554 -33.65 -8.03 -11.02
N LYS A 555 -34.60 -8.88 -11.36
CA LYS A 555 -34.69 -10.26 -10.79
C LYS A 555 -33.44 -11.08 -11.06
N ASN A 556 -32.80 -10.87 -12.21
CA ASN A 556 -31.57 -11.57 -12.60
C ASN A 556 -30.30 -10.79 -12.20
N ASN A 557 -30.40 -9.72 -11.38
CA ASN A 557 -29.29 -8.89 -10.91
C ASN A 557 -28.45 -8.31 -12.05
N LEU A 558 -29.08 -7.95 -13.18
CA LEU A 558 -28.38 -7.26 -14.26
C LEU A 558 -27.98 -5.86 -13.81
N PRO A 559 -26.79 -5.38 -14.23
CA PRO A 559 -26.33 -4.03 -13.90
C PRO A 559 -27.26 -2.94 -14.44
N ASP A 560 -27.40 -1.83 -13.69
CA ASP A 560 -28.24 -0.70 -14.10
C ASP A 560 -27.89 -0.17 -15.48
N ARG A 561 -26.62 -0.18 -15.86
CA ARG A 561 -26.17 0.21 -17.20
C ARG A 561 -26.71 -0.66 -18.32
N VAL A 562 -26.98 -1.93 -18.07
CA VAL A 562 -27.63 -2.83 -19.03
C VAL A 562 -29.13 -2.57 -19.02
N ILE A 563 -29.74 -2.33 -17.85
CA ILE A 563 -31.15 -1.95 -17.72
C ILE A 563 -31.46 -0.64 -18.47
N ASP A 564 -30.48 0.26 -18.57
CA ASP A 564 -30.61 1.51 -19.34
C ASP A 564 -30.99 1.28 -20.80
N PHE A 565 -30.50 0.23 -21.43
CA PHE A 565 -30.89 -0.13 -22.79
C PHE A 565 -32.33 -0.62 -22.87
N ILE A 566 -32.76 -1.43 -21.91
CA ILE A 566 -34.15 -1.93 -21.86
C ILE A 566 -35.14 -0.75 -21.76
N ARG A 567 -34.84 0.24 -20.93
CA ARG A 567 -35.78 1.39 -20.72
C ARG A 567 -35.70 2.47 -21.78
N THR A 568 -34.63 2.52 -22.60
CA THR A 568 -34.40 3.63 -23.53
C THR A 568 -34.55 3.30 -25.01
N HIS A 569 -34.53 1.98 -25.39
CA HIS A 569 -34.47 1.59 -26.81
C HIS A 569 -35.66 2.06 -27.63
N HIS A 570 -36.80 2.32 -27.01
CA HIS A 570 -37.96 2.96 -27.69
C HIS A 570 -38.12 4.44 -27.34
N GLY A 571 -37.41 4.97 -26.32
CA GLY A 571 -37.49 6.35 -25.90
C GLY A 571 -38.94 6.78 -25.64
N THR A 572 -39.39 7.81 -26.38
CA THR A 572 -40.78 8.32 -26.37
C THR A 572 -41.44 8.16 -27.75
N SER A 573 -41.08 7.10 -28.47
CA SER A 573 -41.70 6.79 -29.77
C SER A 573 -43.13 6.29 -29.58
N LYS A 574 -43.86 6.27 -30.69
CA LYS A 574 -45.28 5.81 -30.72
C LYS A 574 -45.39 4.38 -31.25
N VAL A 575 -46.31 3.59 -30.69
CA VAL A 575 -46.73 2.35 -31.27
C VAL A 575 -47.63 2.64 -32.44
N TYR A 576 -47.01 3.02 -33.57
CA TYR A 576 -47.63 3.72 -34.68
C TYR A 576 -48.76 2.93 -35.35
N TYR A 577 -48.62 1.59 -35.48
CA TYR A 577 -49.62 0.73 -36.10
C TYR A 577 -50.96 0.78 -35.33
N PHE A 578 -50.91 0.57 -34.03
CA PHE A 578 -52.16 0.58 -33.21
C PHE A 578 -52.70 2.00 -33.01
N TYR A 579 -51.82 3.01 -32.99
CA TYR A 579 -52.28 4.40 -33.01
C TYR A 579 -53.10 4.75 -34.24
N LYS A 580 -52.62 4.38 -35.44
CA LYS A 580 -53.36 4.53 -36.67
C LYS A 580 -54.69 3.79 -36.70
N LYS A 581 -54.67 2.49 -36.30
CA LYS A 581 -55.88 1.67 -36.21
C LYS A 581 -56.91 2.30 -35.25
N GLN A 582 -56.49 2.93 -34.13
CA GLN A 582 -57.40 3.64 -33.24
C GLN A 582 -57.97 4.93 -33.87
N GLN A 583 -57.16 5.65 -34.65
CA GLN A 583 -57.61 6.85 -35.35
C GLN A 583 -58.69 6.55 -36.40
N GLU A 584 -58.67 5.38 -36.98
CA GLU A 584 -59.74 4.90 -37.92
C GLU A 584 -61.03 4.60 -37.18
N LEU A 585 -60.94 4.15 -35.92
CA LEU A 585 -62.10 3.80 -35.11
C LEU A 585 -62.71 5.00 -34.33
N SER A 586 -61.91 5.98 -34.00
CA SER A 586 -62.32 7.13 -33.18
C SER A 586 -61.61 8.42 -33.60
N LYS A 587 -62.32 9.56 -33.67
CA LYS A 587 -61.74 10.87 -33.97
C LYS A 587 -60.94 11.47 -32.80
N GLU A 588 -61.22 11.05 -31.58
CA GLU A 588 -60.48 11.49 -30.39
C GLU A 588 -59.64 10.34 -29.86
N VAL A 589 -58.32 10.46 -29.98
CA VAL A 589 -57.35 9.46 -29.55
C VAL A 589 -56.36 10.13 -28.58
N ASP A 590 -56.25 9.66 -27.35
CA ASP A 590 -55.19 10.12 -26.44
C ASP A 590 -53.88 9.49 -26.90
N VAL A 591 -52.99 10.34 -27.42
CA VAL A 591 -51.68 9.92 -27.90
C VAL A 591 -50.81 9.25 -26.83
N LYS A 592 -51.05 9.58 -25.56
CA LYS A 592 -50.31 8.99 -24.43
C LYS A 592 -50.50 7.47 -24.28
N ASP A 593 -51.70 6.99 -24.60
CA ASP A 593 -51.99 5.55 -24.57
C ASP A 593 -51.19 4.71 -25.57
N PHE A 594 -50.60 5.39 -26.57
CA PHE A 594 -49.84 4.78 -27.67
C PHE A 594 -48.37 5.20 -27.68
N THR A 595 -47.89 5.85 -26.61
CA THR A 595 -46.54 6.41 -26.53
C THR A 595 -45.74 5.76 -25.44
N TYR A 596 -44.53 5.30 -25.72
CA TYR A 596 -43.61 4.79 -24.70
C TYR A 596 -43.25 5.90 -23.70
N GLN A 597 -43.14 5.50 -22.42
CA GLN A 597 -42.96 6.47 -21.32
C GLN A 597 -41.51 6.98 -21.20
N GLY A 598 -40.58 6.40 -21.98
CA GLY A 598 -39.18 6.78 -21.94
C GLY A 598 -38.40 6.18 -20.77
N PRO A 599 -37.25 6.68 -20.44
CA PRO A 599 -36.58 7.89 -20.95
C PRO A 599 -36.05 7.76 -22.37
N LYS A 600 -35.77 8.92 -22.99
CA LYS A 600 -35.02 8.96 -24.27
C LYS A 600 -33.59 8.48 -24.06
N PRO A 601 -32.92 7.96 -25.11
CA PRO A 601 -31.50 7.64 -25.07
C PRO A 601 -30.67 8.81 -24.51
N PHE A 602 -29.72 8.50 -23.63
CA PHE A 602 -28.89 9.50 -22.95
C PHE A 602 -27.38 9.21 -23.04
N SER A 603 -26.99 8.19 -23.79
CA SER A 603 -25.61 7.89 -24.16
C SER A 603 -25.51 7.55 -25.64
N LYS A 604 -24.29 7.56 -26.21
CA LYS A 604 -24.06 7.12 -27.59
C LYS A 604 -24.53 5.67 -27.78
N GLU A 605 -24.21 4.82 -26.82
CA GLU A 605 -24.50 3.39 -26.85
C GLU A 605 -26.02 3.14 -26.91
N THR A 606 -26.78 3.82 -26.06
CA THR A 606 -28.25 3.69 -26.03
C THR A 606 -28.91 4.25 -27.31
N ALA A 607 -28.35 5.31 -27.86
CA ALA A 607 -28.82 5.87 -29.15
C ALA A 607 -28.53 4.92 -30.33
N ILE A 608 -27.35 4.29 -30.34
CA ILE A 608 -26.97 3.29 -31.36
C ILE A 608 -27.92 2.12 -31.33
N VAL A 609 -28.25 1.59 -30.12
CA VAL A 609 -29.18 0.44 -30.00
C VAL A 609 -30.57 0.83 -30.52
N MET A 610 -31.09 2.03 -30.19
CA MET A 610 -32.36 2.52 -30.71
C MET A 610 -32.37 2.61 -32.26
N MET A 611 -31.26 3.11 -32.86
CA MET A 611 -31.13 3.16 -34.31
C MET A 611 -31.06 1.76 -34.91
N ALA A 612 -30.25 0.87 -34.36
CA ALA A 612 -30.06 -0.50 -34.83
C ALA A 612 -31.33 -1.34 -34.74
N ASP A 613 -32.05 -1.25 -33.61
CA ASP A 613 -33.33 -1.91 -33.39
C ASP A 613 -34.36 -1.49 -34.40
N GLY A 614 -34.62 -0.17 -34.54
CA GLY A 614 -35.56 0.36 -35.51
C GLY A 614 -35.24 -0.06 -36.94
N VAL A 615 -33.97 -0.01 -37.33
CA VAL A 615 -33.51 -0.38 -38.68
C VAL A 615 -33.62 -1.90 -38.90
N GLU A 616 -33.27 -2.75 -37.94
CA GLU A 616 -33.39 -4.22 -38.06
C GLU A 616 -34.85 -4.65 -38.20
N ALA A 617 -35.69 -4.17 -37.27
CA ALA A 617 -37.13 -4.53 -37.28
C ALA A 617 -37.81 -4.15 -38.60
N ALA A 618 -37.49 -2.95 -39.06
CA ALA A 618 -38.13 -2.44 -40.27
C ALA A 618 -37.55 -3.06 -41.54
N SER A 619 -36.29 -3.45 -41.59
CA SER A 619 -35.66 -4.10 -42.76
C SER A 619 -36.35 -5.43 -43.14
N LYS A 620 -36.91 -6.14 -42.13
CA LYS A 620 -37.69 -7.39 -42.35
C LYS A 620 -38.98 -7.17 -43.11
N SER A 621 -39.50 -5.95 -43.19
CA SER A 621 -40.72 -5.63 -43.92
C SER A 621 -40.49 -5.42 -45.43
N LEU A 622 -39.26 -5.31 -45.89
CA LEU A 622 -38.92 -5.15 -47.30
C LEU A 622 -39.07 -6.47 -48.05
N LYS A 623 -39.93 -6.51 -49.07
CA LYS A 623 -40.16 -7.70 -49.89
C LYS A 623 -38.95 -8.02 -50.78
N GLU A 624 -38.32 -7.00 -51.35
CA GLU A 624 -37.15 -7.09 -52.24
C GLU A 624 -36.09 -6.06 -51.79
N PRO A 625 -35.20 -6.44 -50.84
CA PRO A 625 -34.15 -5.57 -50.40
C PRO A 625 -33.12 -5.32 -51.51
N SER A 626 -32.89 -4.04 -51.86
CA SER A 626 -31.80 -3.57 -52.71
C SER A 626 -30.97 -2.56 -51.95
N TYR A 627 -29.78 -2.23 -52.46
CA TYR A 627 -28.93 -1.21 -51.84
C TYR A 627 -29.67 0.10 -51.61
N ASP A 628 -30.32 0.60 -52.67
CA ASP A 628 -31.02 1.91 -52.67
C ASP A 628 -32.25 1.86 -51.75
N SER A 629 -33.01 0.76 -51.77
CA SER A 629 -34.17 0.61 -50.90
C SER A 629 -33.77 0.55 -49.43
N LEU A 630 -32.68 -0.15 -49.07
CA LEU A 630 -32.14 -0.18 -47.73
C LEU A 630 -31.60 1.18 -47.29
N ALA A 631 -30.84 1.88 -48.18
CA ALA A 631 -30.30 3.20 -47.86
C ALA A 631 -31.41 4.22 -47.58
N SER A 632 -32.40 4.31 -48.50
CA SER A 632 -33.56 5.18 -48.31
C SER A 632 -34.32 4.88 -47.03
N PHE A 633 -34.45 3.61 -46.68
CA PHE A 633 -35.20 3.15 -45.55
C PHE A 633 -34.48 3.44 -44.20
N ILE A 634 -33.18 3.20 -44.13
CA ILE A 634 -32.35 3.54 -42.98
C ILE A 634 -32.40 5.06 -42.72
N ASN A 635 -32.20 5.87 -43.77
CA ASN A 635 -32.29 7.31 -43.64
C ASN A 635 -33.65 7.75 -43.10
N LYS A 636 -34.75 7.25 -43.67
CA LYS A 636 -36.11 7.60 -43.25
C LYS A 636 -36.36 7.28 -41.76
N ILE A 637 -35.90 6.12 -41.28
CA ILE A 637 -36.12 5.72 -39.86
C ILE A 637 -35.32 6.61 -38.93
N ILE A 638 -34.02 6.77 -39.21
CA ILE A 638 -33.12 7.50 -38.30
C ILE A 638 -33.45 9.02 -38.36
N ASP A 639 -33.76 9.56 -39.51
CA ASP A 639 -34.20 10.95 -39.64
C ASP A 639 -35.50 11.22 -38.89
N GLN A 640 -36.46 10.27 -38.92
CA GLN A 640 -37.67 10.37 -38.13
C GLN A 640 -37.39 10.34 -36.62
N GLN A 641 -36.47 9.47 -36.15
CA GLN A 641 -36.04 9.45 -34.75
C GLN A 641 -35.37 10.78 -34.35
N MET A 642 -34.61 11.42 -35.27
CA MET A 642 -34.01 12.74 -35.04
C MET A 642 -35.06 13.85 -34.97
N GLU A 643 -36.05 13.86 -35.90
CA GLU A 643 -37.15 14.81 -35.90
C GLU A 643 -37.99 14.73 -34.64
N ASP A 644 -38.21 13.49 -34.14
CA ASP A 644 -38.91 13.23 -32.87
C ASP A 644 -38.01 13.54 -31.62
N LYS A 645 -36.81 14.11 -31.86
CA LYS A 645 -35.84 14.51 -30.84
C LYS A 645 -35.50 13.37 -29.88
N GLN A 646 -35.39 12.13 -30.37
CA GLN A 646 -35.09 10.98 -29.50
C GLN A 646 -33.66 11.04 -28.97
N PHE A 647 -32.71 11.61 -29.70
CA PHE A 647 -31.29 11.67 -29.34
C PHE A 647 -30.86 12.95 -28.64
N ILE A 648 -31.82 13.80 -28.22
CA ILE A 648 -31.52 15.14 -27.63
C ILE A 648 -30.69 15.06 -26.35
N ASN A 649 -30.80 13.96 -25.61
CA ASN A 649 -30.06 13.73 -24.37
C ASN A 649 -28.79 12.87 -24.59
N ALA A 650 -28.60 12.33 -25.80
CA ALA A 650 -27.45 11.52 -26.13
C ALA A 650 -26.28 12.40 -26.57
N ASN A 651 -25.09 12.15 -26.04
CA ASN A 651 -23.88 12.85 -26.47
C ASN A 651 -23.34 12.27 -27.79
N ILE A 652 -24.16 12.32 -28.84
CA ILE A 652 -23.86 11.85 -30.19
C ILE A 652 -23.97 13.02 -31.17
N THR A 653 -22.98 13.19 -32.04
CA THR A 653 -22.94 14.24 -33.04
C THR A 653 -23.66 13.83 -34.32
N LEU A 654 -24.09 14.82 -35.13
CA LEU A 654 -24.68 14.54 -36.43
C LEU A 654 -23.73 13.76 -37.37
N ALA A 655 -22.43 14.04 -37.31
CA ALA A 655 -21.42 13.33 -38.09
C ALA A 655 -21.32 11.85 -37.68
N GLU A 656 -21.44 11.56 -36.37
CA GLU A 656 -21.46 10.21 -35.87
C GLU A 656 -22.73 9.47 -36.29
N ILE A 657 -23.90 10.12 -36.25
CA ILE A 657 -25.15 9.55 -36.74
C ILE A 657 -25.04 9.15 -38.22
N GLU A 658 -24.48 10.02 -39.08
CA GLU A 658 -24.24 9.70 -40.49
C GLU A 658 -23.27 8.53 -40.67
N THR A 659 -22.26 8.41 -39.76
CA THR A 659 -21.36 7.27 -39.78
C THR A 659 -22.11 5.98 -39.38
N VAL A 660 -22.96 6.03 -38.35
CA VAL A 660 -23.82 4.90 -37.92
C VAL A 660 -24.73 4.45 -39.09
N LYS A 661 -25.41 5.39 -39.78
CA LYS A 661 -26.26 5.06 -40.97
C LYS A 661 -25.48 4.25 -42.00
N LYS A 662 -24.27 4.72 -42.38
CA LYS A 662 -23.41 4.03 -43.37
C LYS A 662 -23.00 2.62 -42.89
N VAL A 663 -22.65 2.48 -41.63
CA VAL A 663 -22.25 1.17 -41.07
C VAL A 663 -23.43 0.20 -41.06
N LEU A 664 -24.61 0.65 -40.60
CA LEU A 664 -25.83 -0.17 -40.59
C LEU A 664 -26.20 -0.61 -42.01
N LEU A 665 -26.12 0.30 -43.02
CA LEU A 665 -26.34 -0.05 -44.39
C LEU A 665 -25.42 -1.16 -44.88
N ASN A 666 -24.09 -0.97 -44.69
CA ASN A 666 -23.11 -1.95 -45.14
C ASN A 666 -23.31 -3.31 -44.50
N LYS A 667 -23.67 -3.34 -43.21
CA LYS A 667 -23.94 -4.58 -42.50
C LYS A 667 -25.20 -5.27 -42.98
N LEU A 668 -26.30 -4.53 -43.25
CA LEU A 668 -27.54 -5.12 -43.77
C LEU A 668 -27.37 -5.62 -45.20
N VAL A 669 -26.64 -4.91 -46.06
CA VAL A 669 -26.30 -5.37 -47.42
C VAL A 669 -25.62 -6.74 -47.37
N ASN A 670 -24.69 -6.93 -46.42
CA ASN A 670 -24.03 -8.22 -46.19
C ASN A 670 -24.97 -9.30 -45.65
N VAL A 671 -25.90 -8.95 -44.74
CA VAL A 671 -26.89 -9.89 -44.17
C VAL A 671 -27.83 -10.40 -45.24
N TYR A 672 -28.27 -9.53 -46.17
CA TYR A 672 -29.16 -9.90 -47.26
C TYR A 672 -28.45 -10.49 -48.48
N HIS A 673 -27.09 -10.65 -48.43
CA HIS A 673 -26.25 -11.17 -49.51
C HIS A 673 -26.42 -10.43 -50.85
N LEU A 674 -26.71 -9.15 -50.81
CA LEU A 674 -26.86 -8.32 -52.02
C LEU A 674 -25.49 -8.17 -52.70
N ARG A 675 -25.36 -8.76 -53.92
CA ARG A 675 -24.20 -8.54 -54.76
C ARG A 675 -24.23 -7.09 -55.24
N ILE A 676 -23.13 -6.37 -54.96
CA ILE A 676 -22.89 -5.08 -55.62
C ILE A 676 -22.62 -5.42 -57.07
N GLU A 677 -23.53 -5.05 -57.96
CA GLU A 677 -23.26 -5.09 -59.41
C GLU A 677 -22.20 -4.02 -59.69
N TYR A 678 -21.02 -4.47 -60.05
CA TYR A 678 -20.01 -3.58 -60.54
C TYR A 678 -20.48 -3.10 -61.94
N PRO A 679 -20.51 -1.78 -62.20
CA PRO A 679 -20.77 -1.31 -63.57
C PRO A 679 -19.69 -1.88 -64.49
N GLU A 680 -20.14 -2.46 -65.63
CA GLU A 680 -19.30 -2.95 -66.70
C GLU A 680 -18.42 -1.85 -67.28
#